data_f4d732ad02464a23d26a67f9e39d08c7
#
_entry.id   f4d732ad02464a23d26a67f9e39d08c7
#
_cell.length_a   1.000
_cell.length_b   1.000
_cell.length_c   1.000
_cell.angle_alpha   90.00
_cell.angle_beta   90.00
_cell.angle_gamma   90.00
#
_symmetry.space_group_name_H-M   'P 1'
#
loop_
_entity.id
_entity.type
_entity.pdbx_description
1 polymer ?
#
loop_
_entity_poly.entity_id
_entity_poly.type
_entity_poly.pdbx_seq_one_letter_code
_entity_poly.pdbx_strand_id
1 'polypeptide(L)'
;MIKNIIIGQNSFVSKACIKYFKNTVIISANELSIEKIDKEINKYKKINLILNNFYPSKLLDNLNQDNYQTLCSLSLEKIILLFEKIPSYKINKIIYTSSASIYRIAENINDPKKDHFNRELYSTFKLAAEKLIINYAFRKNKDYYIMRLFNTFGNHADKFSFIEKIIRAKKNNTKLTLINEGLSLRDFIHLDDVGKIYSIFASKKLIKGIYDIGSGKGYLIKDLVNLTKISIKKLIKINIIKEIQNSVADTKNLISQIGNYKFKSINNYIKKELNLKNNSKLKLFTHEKRNNYIKTGAVIYGAGYSGKQILRELKNNNEDILCFVDDNLKLQNSLIDEIPVISYENLLKIKKYSQIKRVYLTIPSLKKNSQTKILKKIKKDFFDVRFLPEKKFLVSDQINFNDLKIDEINNILNRNQIKIKKIRKLSNKKVLVTGAGGTIGSEICRQLIQQKVKKVIAVDKSELAIYNLQNKIIDKKIIFKLLDINNLHILDKIIKKEKIDIIFHAAAYKHVNILEKNIFSAVKNNIFATYNLCNLSKKYFCEMVLISTDKAANPKSILGYSKRVAEKICEYFNKVENNKNFINIVRFGNVFGSSGSAITNFLEQINENKPINLTDVRATRYFMTILEACHLVLQTIEIKTKKDIFVLNMGKPLNILDLAKNLARIKSRINPNYKFTYNVIGLQPGEKLHETIVDKMEFKKRFNNEIFLVHSKRKKNANFIKYYQNLCINYDKQNENELLKQLKNIIKY
;
A
#
# COMPACT_ATOMS: atom_id res chain seq x y z
N MET A 1 52.84 37.54 11.52
CA MET A 1 51.84 36.98 12.46
C MET A 1 50.55 36.65 11.69
N ILE A 2 49.98 35.45 11.84
CA ILE A 2 48.73 35.08 11.15
C ILE A 2 47.54 35.65 11.92
N LYS A 3 46.62 36.33 11.21
CA LYS A 3 45.40 36.93 11.79
C LYS A 3 44.23 35.98 11.67
N ASN A 4 43.46 35.80 12.72
CA ASN A 4 42.22 35.03 12.69
C ASN A 4 41.06 35.92 12.33
N ILE A 5 40.41 35.67 11.22
CA ILE A 5 39.22 36.37 10.76
C ILE A 5 37.99 35.49 10.99
N ILE A 6 37.14 35.90 11.91
CA ILE A 6 35.90 35.19 12.23
C ILE A 6 34.73 35.94 11.57
N ILE A 7 34.05 35.26 10.66
CA ILE A 7 32.81 35.77 10.05
C ILE A 7 31.62 35.14 10.76
N GLY A 8 30.66 35.95 11.19
CA GLY A 8 29.47 35.55 11.93
C GLY A 8 29.50 35.95 13.41
N GLN A 9 29.65 37.25 13.68
CA GLN A 9 29.78 37.84 15.02
C GLN A 9 28.73 37.37 16.03
N ASN A 10 27.48 37.25 15.60
CA ASN A 10 26.36 36.91 16.45
C ASN A 10 26.26 35.41 16.76
N SER A 11 27.06 34.56 16.13
CA SER A 11 27.07 33.12 16.35
C SER A 11 27.56 32.76 17.75
N PHE A 12 26.92 31.80 18.39
CA PHE A 12 27.36 31.25 19.68
C PHE A 12 28.74 30.59 19.58
N VAL A 13 29.03 29.98 18.42
CA VAL A 13 30.36 29.41 18.12
C VAL A 13 31.39 30.51 18.09
N SER A 14 31.11 31.63 17.43
CA SER A 14 32.03 32.78 17.40
C SER A 14 32.29 33.35 18.80
N LYS A 15 31.24 33.51 19.61
CA LYS A 15 31.37 33.97 21.01
C LYS A 15 32.20 33.00 21.85
N ALA A 16 32.08 31.69 21.62
CA ALA A 16 32.88 30.67 22.27
C ALA A 16 34.36 30.73 21.78
N CYS A 17 34.58 30.93 20.49
CA CYS A 17 35.90 31.02 19.89
C CYS A 17 36.71 32.18 20.41
N ILE A 18 36.10 33.37 20.57
CA ILE A 18 36.76 34.60 21.01
C ILE A 18 37.56 34.39 22.31
N LYS A 19 37.05 33.61 23.24
CA LYS A 19 37.70 33.33 24.53
C LYS A 19 39.08 32.67 24.39
N TYR A 20 39.30 31.95 23.31
CA TYR A 20 40.50 31.07 23.14
C TYR A 20 41.37 31.47 21.96
N PHE A 21 40.94 32.45 21.15
CA PHE A 21 41.70 32.92 19.98
C PHE A 21 42.50 34.17 20.33
N LYS A 22 43.75 34.20 19.92
CA LYS A 22 44.60 35.37 19.93
C LYS A 22 44.60 36.04 18.55
N ASN A 23 44.85 37.32 18.45
CA ASN A 23 44.93 38.08 17.18
C ASN A 23 43.73 37.88 16.28
N THR A 24 42.55 38.26 16.76
CA THR A 24 41.30 38.03 16.06
C THR A 24 40.63 39.31 15.61
N VAL A 25 40.03 39.30 14.42
CA VAL A 25 39.03 40.25 13.95
C VAL A 25 37.72 39.52 13.74
N ILE A 26 36.60 40.13 14.11
CA ILE A 26 35.29 39.53 14.02
C ILE A 26 34.39 40.46 13.19
N ILE A 27 33.75 39.87 12.19
CA ILE A 27 32.91 40.60 11.25
C ILE A 27 31.50 39.97 11.27
N SER A 28 30.46 40.81 11.28
CA SER A 28 29.08 40.35 11.08
C SER A 28 28.89 39.86 9.65
N ALA A 29 28.26 38.71 9.46
CA ALA A 29 27.98 38.19 8.13
C ALA A 29 27.04 39.13 7.33
N ASN A 30 26.13 39.82 8.01
CA ASN A 30 25.22 40.77 7.38
C ASN A 30 25.92 42.04 6.85
N GLU A 31 27.01 42.44 7.51
CA GLU A 31 27.79 43.64 7.14
C GLU A 31 28.92 43.33 6.16
N LEU A 32 29.01 42.10 5.68
CA LEU A 32 30.06 41.72 4.77
C LEU A 32 29.84 42.30 3.39
N SER A 33 30.66 43.27 3.01
CA SER A 33 30.71 43.93 1.71
C SER A 33 32.13 43.93 1.13
N ILE A 34 32.29 44.31 -0.12
CA ILE A 34 33.60 44.43 -0.77
C ILE A 34 34.48 45.41 0.01
N GLU A 35 33.96 46.59 0.31
CA GLU A 35 34.66 47.64 1.08
C GLU A 35 35.12 47.12 2.45
N LYS A 36 34.26 46.38 3.15
CA LYS A 36 34.59 45.79 4.46
C LYS A 36 35.66 44.72 4.36
N ILE A 37 35.64 43.90 3.29
CA ILE A 37 36.69 42.91 3.01
C ILE A 37 38.03 43.61 2.80
N ASP A 38 38.07 44.66 2.01
CA ASP A 38 39.32 45.41 1.71
C ASP A 38 39.84 46.12 2.95
N LYS A 39 38.99 46.83 3.67
CA LYS A 39 39.37 47.57 4.87
C LYS A 39 39.76 46.70 6.04
N GLU A 40 39.03 45.61 6.30
CA GLU A 40 39.17 44.83 7.52
C GLU A 40 39.96 43.53 7.34
N ILE A 41 40.03 42.97 6.13
CA ILE A 41 40.64 41.67 5.86
C ILE A 41 41.89 41.79 5.00
N ASN A 42 41.82 42.49 3.88
CA ASN A 42 42.90 42.58 2.91
C ASN A 42 44.16 43.35 3.38
N LYS A 43 44.04 44.07 4.48
CA LYS A 43 45.23 44.70 5.13
C LYS A 43 46.22 43.71 5.75
N TYR A 44 45.79 42.45 5.99
CA TYR A 44 46.68 41.44 6.60
C TYR A 44 47.38 40.57 5.54
N LYS A 45 48.66 40.26 5.81
CA LYS A 45 49.49 39.44 4.90
C LYS A 45 49.07 37.96 4.88
N LYS A 46 48.69 37.40 6.03
CA LYS A 46 48.25 36.00 6.18
C LYS A 46 47.09 35.90 7.16
N ILE A 47 46.04 35.17 6.80
CA ILE A 47 44.84 35.00 7.59
C ILE A 47 44.39 33.54 7.72
N ASN A 48 43.80 33.18 8.85
CA ASN A 48 42.93 32.02 8.97
C ASN A 48 41.50 32.51 8.84
N LEU A 49 40.73 31.92 7.94
CA LEU A 49 39.36 32.29 7.69
C LEU A 49 38.43 31.35 8.43
N ILE A 50 37.70 31.83 9.44
CA ILE A 50 36.80 31.05 10.28
C ILE A 50 35.37 31.46 9.95
N LEU A 51 34.60 30.57 9.35
CA LEU A 51 33.27 30.82 8.84
C LEU A 51 32.22 30.17 9.77
N ASN A 52 31.64 30.97 10.65
CA ASN A 52 30.68 30.53 11.66
C ASN A 52 29.28 31.00 11.34
N ASN A 53 28.36 30.05 11.15
CA ASN A 53 26.92 30.23 11.12
C ASN A 53 26.41 31.42 10.25
N PHE A 54 26.49 31.27 8.94
CA PHE A 54 25.92 32.23 7.99
C PHE A 54 24.39 32.14 7.91
N TYR A 55 23.78 31.18 8.53
CA TYR A 55 22.36 30.89 8.38
C TYR A 55 21.56 31.34 9.60
N PRO A 56 20.63 32.29 9.45
CA PRO A 56 19.80 32.75 10.56
C PRO A 56 18.76 31.63 10.91
N SER A 57 18.94 31.01 12.05
CA SER A 57 18.03 29.94 12.56
C SER A 57 16.56 30.40 12.69
N LYS A 58 16.33 31.70 12.83
CA LYS A 58 14.99 32.31 12.90
C LYS A 58 14.19 32.21 11.59
N LEU A 59 14.87 32.12 10.43
CA LEU A 59 14.20 31.98 9.13
C LEU A 59 13.73 30.56 8.86
N LEU A 60 14.17 29.56 9.65
CA LEU A 60 13.75 28.17 9.50
C LEU A 60 12.32 27.91 9.98
N ASP A 61 11.82 28.73 10.90
CA ASP A 61 10.47 28.53 11.47
C ASP A 61 9.37 29.16 10.60
N ASN A 62 9.74 30.09 9.66
CA ASN A 62 8.82 30.83 8.79
C ASN A 62 9.31 30.78 7.31
N LEU A 63 9.46 29.59 6.74
CA LEU A 63 9.79 29.44 5.32
C LEU A 63 8.54 29.67 4.46
N ASN A 64 8.28 30.92 4.11
CA ASN A 64 7.43 31.29 2.98
C ASN A 64 8.27 31.28 1.69
N GLN A 65 7.62 31.05 0.54
CA GLN A 65 8.27 30.95 -0.78
C GLN A 65 9.22 32.12 -1.13
N ASP A 66 9.08 33.26 -0.49
CA ASP A 66 9.80 34.52 -0.79
C ASP A 66 11.21 34.58 -0.17
N ASN A 67 11.64 33.60 0.64
CA ASN A 67 12.88 33.69 1.41
C ASN A 67 14.06 32.88 0.84
N TYR A 68 13.90 32.18 -0.28
CA TYR A 68 14.99 31.36 -0.85
C TYR A 68 16.20 32.20 -1.29
N GLN A 69 15.98 33.33 -1.92
CA GLN A 69 17.03 34.24 -2.36
C GLN A 69 17.82 34.78 -1.14
N THR A 70 17.13 35.19 -0.08
CA THR A 70 17.75 35.66 1.16
C THR A 70 18.59 34.54 1.82
N LEU A 71 18.10 33.30 1.81
CA LEU A 71 18.82 32.17 2.37
C LEU A 71 20.08 31.84 1.56
N CYS A 72 19.99 31.89 0.23
CA CYS A 72 21.11 31.68 -0.67
C CYS A 72 22.16 32.76 -0.49
N SER A 73 21.73 34.03 -0.46
CA SER A 73 22.59 35.19 -0.25
C SER A 73 23.35 35.11 1.07
N LEU A 74 22.68 34.81 2.17
CA LEU A 74 23.31 34.73 3.49
C LEU A 74 24.20 33.50 3.67
N SER A 75 24.01 32.42 2.90
CA SER A 75 24.74 31.16 3.08
C SER A 75 25.85 30.91 2.06
N LEU A 76 25.56 31.01 0.76
CA LEU A 76 26.52 30.66 -0.30
C LEU A 76 27.19 31.91 -0.92
N GLU A 77 26.41 32.93 -1.25
CA GLU A 77 26.96 34.13 -1.92
C GLU A 77 28.02 34.85 -1.08
N LYS A 78 27.83 34.91 0.26
CA LYS A 78 28.84 35.51 1.14
C LYS A 78 30.16 34.71 1.17
N ILE A 79 30.07 33.37 1.05
CA ILE A 79 31.27 32.52 0.97
C ILE A 79 31.96 32.73 -0.38
N ILE A 80 31.19 32.83 -1.47
CA ILE A 80 31.70 33.12 -2.82
C ILE A 80 32.38 34.50 -2.82
N LEU A 81 31.72 35.51 -2.28
CA LEU A 81 32.29 36.87 -2.17
C LEU A 81 33.63 36.88 -1.46
N LEU A 82 33.80 36.16 -0.35
CA LEU A 82 35.06 36.04 0.36
C LEU A 82 36.15 35.39 -0.51
N PHE A 83 35.80 34.35 -1.27
CA PHE A 83 36.76 33.64 -2.11
C PHE A 83 37.16 34.41 -3.37
N GLU A 84 36.30 35.28 -3.87
CA GLU A 84 36.57 36.16 -5.01
C GLU A 84 37.41 37.38 -4.61
N LYS A 85 37.09 37.99 -3.45
CA LYS A 85 37.70 39.27 -3.05
C LYS A 85 38.91 39.14 -2.16
N ILE A 86 39.15 37.98 -1.55
CA ILE A 86 40.38 37.74 -0.76
C ILE A 86 41.40 37.01 -1.64
N PRO A 87 42.55 37.57 -1.92
CA PRO A 87 43.59 36.91 -2.68
C PRO A 87 43.99 35.58 -2.02
N SER A 88 43.92 34.47 -2.78
CA SER A 88 44.13 33.14 -2.24
C SER A 88 45.44 32.95 -1.50
N TYR A 89 46.53 33.65 -1.93
CA TYR A 89 47.82 33.59 -1.26
C TYR A 89 47.78 34.10 0.18
N LYS A 90 46.84 34.97 0.53
CA LYS A 90 46.65 35.47 1.91
C LYS A 90 45.95 34.45 2.82
N ILE A 91 45.14 33.58 2.28
CA ILE A 91 44.43 32.55 3.05
C ILE A 91 45.42 31.44 3.43
N ASN A 92 45.66 31.23 4.73
CA ASN A 92 46.42 30.15 5.27
C ASN A 92 45.58 28.88 5.43
N LYS A 93 44.44 28.98 6.08
CA LYS A 93 43.48 27.90 6.23
C LYS A 93 42.03 28.39 6.33
N ILE A 94 41.13 27.45 6.07
CA ILE A 94 39.68 27.74 6.14
C ILE A 94 39.06 26.78 7.17
N ILE A 95 38.37 27.32 8.16
CA ILE A 95 37.61 26.55 9.17
C ILE A 95 36.13 26.89 8.97
N TYR A 96 35.29 25.90 8.68
CA TYR A 96 33.88 26.13 8.42
C TYR A 96 33.02 25.35 9.43
N THR A 97 32.09 26.07 10.09
CA THR A 97 31.10 25.46 10.96
C THR A 97 29.94 24.90 10.15
N SER A 98 29.92 23.60 9.98
CA SER A 98 28.87 22.83 9.40
C SER A 98 27.95 22.24 10.48
N SER A 99 27.12 21.28 10.15
CA SER A 99 26.14 20.69 11.06
C SER A 99 26.04 19.18 10.90
N ALA A 100 25.86 18.46 12.02
CA ALA A 100 25.55 17.04 12.02
C ALA A 100 24.21 16.69 11.33
N SER A 101 23.34 17.68 11.08
CA SER A 101 22.09 17.48 10.34
C SER A 101 22.31 17.00 8.89
N ILE A 102 23.50 17.22 8.32
CA ILE A 102 23.87 16.79 6.97
C ILE A 102 23.83 15.25 6.83
N TYR A 103 24.13 14.51 7.88
CA TYR A 103 24.09 13.03 7.84
C TYR A 103 22.71 12.47 7.47
N ARG A 104 21.64 13.25 7.65
CA ARG A 104 20.28 12.87 7.27
C ARG A 104 20.06 12.88 5.75
N ILE A 105 20.77 13.75 5.03
CA ILE A 105 20.67 13.84 3.56
C ILE A 105 21.35 12.64 2.91
N ALA A 106 22.53 12.22 3.45
CA ALA A 106 23.33 11.14 2.88
C ALA A 106 22.61 9.77 2.92
N GLU A 107 21.76 9.54 3.91
CA GLU A 107 21.03 8.27 4.06
C GLU A 107 19.80 8.16 3.13
N ASN A 108 19.33 9.27 2.53
CA ASN A 108 18.06 9.33 1.78
C ASN A 108 18.19 9.74 0.30
N ILE A 109 19.40 9.89 -0.24
CA ILE A 109 19.62 10.36 -1.64
C ILE A 109 18.98 9.43 -2.68
N ASN A 110 18.71 8.16 -2.35
CA ASN A 110 18.20 7.16 -3.28
C ASN A 110 16.68 6.86 -3.14
N ASP A 111 15.94 7.56 -2.29
CA ASP A 111 14.51 7.35 -2.14
C ASP A 111 13.69 8.63 -2.39
N PRO A 112 13.24 8.86 -3.63
CA PRO A 112 12.48 10.07 -4.00
C PRO A 112 11.07 10.12 -3.39
N LYS A 113 10.60 9.05 -2.71
CA LYS A 113 9.26 8.98 -2.11
C LYS A 113 9.22 9.40 -0.63
N LYS A 114 10.37 9.61 0.01
CA LYS A 114 10.42 10.10 1.39
C LYS A 114 10.46 11.62 1.40
N ASP A 115 9.28 12.21 1.42
CA ASP A 115 9.04 13.66 1.46
C ASP A 115 9.53 14.27 2.79
N HIS A 116 10.79 14.72 2.81
CA HIS A 116 11.44 15.38 3.94
C HIS A 116 11.93 16.80 3.62
N PHE A 117 11.45 17.37 2.54
CA PHE A 117 11.96 18.63 1.94
C PHE A 117 12.04 19.81 2.93
N ASN A 118 11.08 20.02 3.79
CA ASN A 118 10.98 21.25 4.59
C ASN A 118 11.96 21.37 5.77
N ARG A 119 12.57 20.29 6.27
CA ARG A 119 13.62 20.35 7.30
C ARG A 119 15.03 20.19 6.74
N GLU A 120 15.16 19.81 5.50
CA GLU A 120 16.42 19.47 4.83
C GLU A 120 17.06 20.67 4.15
N LEU A 121 16.34 21.75 3.93
CA LEU A 121 16.86 22.94 3.26
C LEU A 121 18.10 23.51 3.96
N TYR A 122 18.07 23.62 5.29
CA TYR A 122 19.24 24.02 6.07
C TYR A 122 20.43 23.09 5.86
N SER A 123 20.20 21.79 5.93
CA SER A 123 21.23 20.77 5.74
C SER A 123 21.75 20.76 4.32
N THR A 124 20.90 21.01 3.32
CA THR A 124 21.26 21.14 1.90
C THR A 124 22.20 22.31 1.67
N PHE A 125 21.88 23.50 2.21
CA PHE A 125 22.77 24.67 2.11
C PHE A 125 24.09 24.45 2.83
N LYS A 126 24.08 23.80 3.98
CA LYS A 126 25.33 23.45 4.71
C LYS A 126 26.19 22.50 3.88
N LEU A 127 25.59 21.48 3.26
CA LEU A 127 26.32 20.54 2.39
C LEU A 127 26.87 21.23 1.12
N ALA A 128 26.07 22.12 0.51
CA ALA A 128 26.51 22.90 -0.65
C ALA A 128 27.72 23.78 -0.29
N ALA A 129 27.69 24.45 0.86
CA ALA A 129 28.80 25.25 1.36
C ALA A 129 30.05 24.39 1.64
N GLU A 130 29.89 23.19 2.24
CA GLU A 130 31.02 22.23 2.40
C GLU A 130 31.68 21.92 1.06
N LYS A 131 30.88 21.56 0.04
CA LYS A 131 31.40 21.22 -1.30
C LYS A 131 32.07 22.41 -1.98
N LEU A 132 31.53 23.61 -1.85
CA LEU A 132 32.11 24.83 -2.37
C LEU A 132 33.48 25.11 -1.74
N ILE A 133 33.58 25.03 -0.41
CA ILE A 133 34.83 25.27 0.34
C ILE A 133 35.90 24.24 0.00
N ILE A 134 35.51 22.94 -0.03
CA ILE A 134 36.43 21.86 -0.36
C ILE A 134 36.97 22.02 -1.79
N ASN A 135 36.12 22.36 -2.76
CA ASN A 135 36.51 22.59 -4.15
C ASN A 135 37.48 23.79 -4.26
N TYR A 136 37.16 24.91 -3.61
CA TYR A 136 38.04 26.06 -3.58
C TYR A 136 39.38 25.72 -2.94
N ALA A 137 39.38 25.07 -1.78
CA ALA A 137 40.60 24.70 -1.07
C ALA A 137 41.49 23.75 -1.89
N PHE A 138 40.88 22.78 -2.58
CA PHE A 138 41.58 21.89 -3.49
C PHE A 138 42.23 22.64 -4.64
N ARG A 139 41.50 23.51 -5.37
CA ARG A 139 41.98 24.27 -6.51
C ARG A 139 43.09 25.28 -6.15
N LYS A 140 43.02 25.85 -4.95
CA LYS A 140 43.97 26.88 -4.48
C LYS A 140 45.03 26.32 -3.52
N ASN A 141 45.12 24.98 -3.35
CA ASN A 141 45.99 24.26 -2.45
C ASN A 141 46.00 24.86 -1.03
N LYS A 142 44.82 24.90 -0.40
CA LYS A 142 44.63 25.40 0.96
C LYS A 142 44.26 24.31 1.94
N ASP A 143 44.65 24.51 3.20
CA ASP A 143 44.14 23.66 4.28
C ASP A 143 42.70 24.03 4.61
N TYR A 144 41.84 23.02 4.79
CA TYR A 144 40.47 23.19 5.17
C TYR A 144 40.08 22.26 6.28
N TYR A 145 39.17 22.72 7.14
CA TYR A 145 38.61 21.97 8.26
C TYR A 145 37.12 22.22 8.30
N ILE A 146 36.34 21.20 7.93
CA ILE A 146 34.87 21.23 8.00
C ILE A 146 34.45 20.66 9.34
N MET A 147 33.92 21.51 10.19
CA MET A 147 33.49 21.18 11.55
C MET A 147 32.00 20.87 11.58
N ARG A 148 31.59 19.59 11.48
CA ARG A 148 30.20 19.16 11.62
C ARG A 148 29.82 19.17 13.09
N LEU A 149 29.19 20.26 13.51
CA LEU A 149 28.86 20.51 14.90
C LEU A 149 27.59 19.75 15.31
N PHE A 150 27.67 19.03 16.43
CA PHE A 150 26.54 18.38 17.09
C PHE A 150 25.82 19.36 18.03
N ASN A 151 24.84 18.86 18.85
CA ASN A 151 24.08 19.79 19.67
C ASN A 151 24.94 20.44 20.75
N THR A 152 24.84 21.75 20.88
CA THR A 152 25.62 22.52 21.83
C THR A 152 24.85 22.84 23.13
N PHE A 153 25.60 23.02 24.22
CA PHE A 153 25.09 23.53 25.50
C PHE A 153 26.13 24.42 26.17
N GLY A 154 25.70 25.19 27.16
CA GLY A 154 26.57 26.09 27.93
C GLY A 154 26.05 27.51 27.99
N ASN A 155 26.68 28.42 28.78
CA ASN A 155 26.21 29.75 29.14
C ASN A 155 25.87 30.71 27.98
N HIS A 156 26.24 30.36 26.77
CA HIS A 156 25.96 31.15 25.55
C HIS A 156 25.13 30.36 24.54
N ALA A 157 24.62 29.19 24.94
CA ALA A 157 23.78 28.39 24.07
C ALA A 157 22.50 29.12 23.71
N ASP A 158 22.04 28.91 22.50
CA ASP A 158 20.82 29.53 22.01
C ASP A 158 19.64 29.22 22.94
N LYS A 159 18.78 30.23 23.15
CA LYS A 159 17.49 30.08 23.86
C LYS A 159 16.66 28.90 23.31
N PHE A 160 16.88 28.49 22.08
CA PHE A 160 16.21 27.41 21.38
C PHE A 160 16.92 26.05 21.54
N SER A 161 18.14 26.00 22.12
CA SER A 161 18.81 24.72 22.37
C SER A 161 17.96 23.85 23.32
N PHE A 162 17.95 22.53 23.05
CA PHE A 162 17.10 21.63 23.81
C PHE A 162 17.43 21.64 25.33
N ILE A 163 18.70 21.71 25.68
CA ILE A 163 19.16 21.76 27.09
C ILE A 163 18.67 23.02 27.78
N GLU A 164 18.75 24.16 27.13
CA GLU A 164 18.25 25.43 27.68
C GLU A 164 16.72 25.42 27.79
N LYS A 165 16.01 24.77 26.85
CA LYS A 165 14.56 24.57 26.95
C LYS A 165 14.18 23.72 28.17
N ILE A 166 14.91 22.61 28.45
CA ILE A 166 14.67 21.78 29.64
C ILE A 166 14.91 22.60 30.91
N ILE A 167 16.05 23.30 31.00
CA ILE A 167 16.41 24.08 32.20
C ILE A 167 15.37 25.16 32.47
N ARG A 168 14.94 25.90 31.44
CA ARG A 168 13.90 26.94 31.57
C ARG A 168 12.54 26.36 31.92
N ALA A 169 12.14 25.24 31.28
CA ALA A 169 10.87 24.59 31.59
C ALA A 169 10.82 24.17 33.07
N LYS A 170 11.97 23.73 33.63
CA LYS A 170 12.07 23.40 35.06
C LYS A 170 12.05 24.65 35.93
N LYS A 171 12.87 25.67 35.63
CA LYS A 171 12.97 26.91 36.42
C LYS A 171 11.63 27.68 36.43
N ASN A 172 10.98 27.82 35.28
CA ASN A 172 9.77 28.61 35.10
C ASN A 172 8.49 27.77 35.24
N ASN A 173 8.60 26.48 35.58
CA ASN A 173 7.47 25.57 35.75
C ASN A 173 6.52 25.51 34.54
N THR A 174 7.04 25.62 33.31
CA THR A 174 6.30 25.65 32.03
C THR A 174 6.18 24.25 31.38
N LYS A 175 5.31 24.14 30.35
CA LYS A 175 5.15 22.92 29.60
C LYS A 175 6.36 22.67 28.70
N LEU A 176 6.77 21.37 28.55
CA LEU A 176 7.84 20.92 27.67
C LEU A 176 7.29 19.91 26.67
N THR A 177 7.51 20.14 25.37
CA THR A 177 7.08 19.21 24.31
C THR A 177 8.16 18.19 24.03
N LEU A 178 7.78 16.90 24.07
CA LEU A 178 8.64 15.76 23.73
C LEU A 178 8.12 15.08 22.46
N ILE A 179 8.95 15.06 21.42
CA ILE A 179 8.67 14.33 20.19
C ILE A 179 9.08 12.87 20.38
N ASN A 180 8.21 11.94 19.94
CA ASN A 180 8.42 10.49 20.06
C ASN A 180 8.83 10.08 21.46
N GLU A 181 8.12 10.59 22.49
CA GLU A 181 8.37 10.31 23.90
C GLU A 181 9.80 10.59 24.37
N GLY A 182 10.57 11.36 23.61
CA GLY A 182 11.97 11.64 23.93
C GLY A 182 12.92 10.47 23.71
N LEU A 183 12.57 9.53 22.83
CA LEU A 183 13.41 8.36 22.51
C LEU A 183 14.60 8.67 21.58
N SER A 184 14.71 9.89 21.09
CA SER A 184 15.86 10.32 20.28
C SER A 184 17.15 10.30 21.07
N LEU A 185 18.19 9.73 20.49
CA LEU A 185 19.56 9.75 21.01
C LEU A 185 20.30 10.95 20.42
N ARG A 186 20.90 11.78 21.28
CA ARG A 186 21.64 13.00 20.87
C ARG A 186 22.94 13.11 21.60
N ASP A 187 23.99 13.52 20.83
CA ASP A 187 25.26 13.97 21.38
C ASP A 187 25.21 15.47 21.67
N PHE A 188 25.83 15.86 22.78
CA PHE A 188 25.90 17.23 23.24
C PHE A 188 27.33 17.60 23.58
N ILE A 189 27.79 18.77 23.11
CA ILE A 189 29.11 19.32 23.39
C ILE A 189 28.99 20.71 24.02
N HIS A 190 29.82 20.97 25.04
CA HIS A 190 29.84 22.29 25.68
C HIS A 190 30.50 23.35 24.78
N LEU A 191 29.95 24.56 24.69
CA LEU A 191 30.46 25.62 23.86
C LEU A 191 31.92 26.00 24.14
N ASP A 192 32.36 25.96 25.40
CA ASP A 192 33.77 26.19 25.71
C ASP A 192 34.69 25.10 25.09
N ASP A 193 34.23 23.85 25.01
CA ASP A 193 35.00 22.78 24.37
C ASP A 193 35.09 23.02 22.85
N VAL A 194 33.99 23.49 22.25
CA VAL A 194 33.98 23.90 20.85
C VAL A 194 35.03 25.01 20.60
N GLY A 195 35.00 26.07 21.39
CA GLY A 195 35.94 27.18 21.27
C GLY A 195 37.38 26.74 21.38
N LYS A 196 37.72 25.87 22.35
CA LYS A 196 39.09 25.30 22.53
C LYS A 196 39.49 24.47 21.34
N ILE A 197 38.61 23.59 20.83
CA ILE A 197 38.87 22.74 19.66
C ILE A 197 39.18 23.62 18.45
N TYR A 198 38.35 24.62 18.18
CA TYR A 198 38.58 25.54 17.06
C TYR A 198 39.90 26.29 17.18
N SER A 199 40.30 26.69 18.41
CA SER A 199 41.59 27.36 18.61
C SER A 199 42.78 26.43 18.31
N ILE A 200 42.68 25.13 18.61
CA ILE A 200 43.71 24.11 18.25
C ILE A 200 43.81 24.00 16.73
N PHE A 201 42.66 23.93 16.01
CA PHE A 201 42.64 23.85 14.55
C PHE A 201 43.16 25.16 13.87
N ALA A 202 42.94 26.29 14.49
CA ALA A 202 43.45 27.58 13.99
C ALA A 202 44.98 27.72 14.20
N SER A 203 45.53 27.22 15.35
CA SER A 203 46.89 27.41 15.71
C SER A 203 47.86 26.32 15.21
N LYS A 204 47.42 25.07 15.17
CA LYS A 204 48.24 23.92 14.78
C LYS A 204 48.06 23.54 13.31
N LYS A 205 49.09 22.96 12.69
CA LYS A 205 48.96 22.28 11.39
C LYS A 205 48.47 20.87 11.65
N LEU A 206 47.23 20.59 11.17
CA LEU A 206 46.54 19.31 11.37
C LEU A 206 46.19 18.71 10.01
N ILE A 207 45.72 17.47 9.98
CA ILE A 207 45.26 16.84 8.74
C ILE A 207 43.98 17.56 8.27
N LYS A 208 43.97 18.04 7.01
CA LYS A 208 42.81 18.68 6.39
C LYS A 208 41.67 17.67 6.20
N GLY A 209 40.41 18.08 6.41
CA GLY A 209 39.29 17.16 6.28
C GLY A 209 38.04 17.58 7.00
N ILE A 210 37.13 16.61 7.17
CA ILE A 210 35.84 16.76 7.84
C ILE A 210 35.92 16.13 9.22
N TYR A 211 35.43 16.84 10.23
CA TYR A 211 35.49 16.43 11.63
C TYR A 211 34.13 16.55 12.32
N ASP A 212 33.72 15.50 13.01
CA ASP A 212 32.56 15.53 13.88
C ASP A 212 32.91 16.22 15.20
N ILE A 213 32.27 17.35 15.46
CA ILE A 213 32.48 18.15 16.68
C ILE A 213 31.35 17.84 17.66
N GLY A 214 31.57 16.78 18.42
CA GLY A 214 30.69 16.25 19.47
C GLY A 214 31.50 15.68 20.62
N SER A 215 30.85 15.20 21.67
CA SER A 215 31.52 14.54 22.80
C SER A 215 31.77 13.05 22.59
N GLY A 216 31.22 12.45 21.55
CA GLY A 216 31.20 11.00 21.32
C GLY A 216 30.27 10.25 22.28
N LYS A 217 29.47 10.98 23.08
CA LYS A 217 28.56 10.42 24.10
C LYS A 217 27.13 10.78 23.78
N GLY A 218 26.33 9.76 23.45
CA GLY A 218 24.92 9.92 23.19
C GLY A 218 24.07 9.81 24.46
N TYR A 219 23.03 10.63 24.56
CA TYR A 219 22.07 10.64 25.66
C TYR A 219 20.67 10.52 25.10
N LEU A 220 19.80 9.69 25.74
CA LEU A 220 18.38 9.71 25.44
C LEU A 220 17.75 11.02 25.97
N ILE A 221 17.01 11.67 25.12
CA ILE A 221 16.34 12.94 25.48
C ILE A 221 15.45 12.77 26.73
N LYS A 222 14.70 11.65 26.83
CA LYS A 222 13.87 11.37 28.00
C LYS A 222 14.68 11.23 29.31
N ASP A 223 15.90 10.68 29.24
CA ASP A 223 16.72 10.51 30.42
C ASP A 223 17.26 11.86 30.92
N LEU A 224 17.56 12.78 30.01
CA LEU A 224 17.90 14.16 30.35
C LEU A 224 16.72 14.90 30.98
N VAL A 225 15.49 14.67 30.48
CA VAL A 225 14.28 15.27 31.07
C VAL A 225 13.99 14.67 32.45
N ASN A 226 14.11 13.34 32.60
CA ASN A 226 13.90 12.67 33.90
C ASN A 226 14.90 13.14 34.97
N LEU A 227 16.16 13.43 34.57
CA LEU A 227 17.15 14.00 35.47
C LEU A 227 16.67 15.30 36.16
N THR A 228 15.92 16.12 35.43
CA THR A 228 15.41 17.40 35.91
C THR A 228 14.18 17.30 36.81
N LYS A 229 13.58 16.11 36.91
CA LYS A 229 12.33 15.89 37.69
C LYS A 229 11.20 16.83 37.28
N ILE A 230 11.02 17.14 36.01
CA ILE A 230 9.86 17.86 35.48
C ILE A 230 8.61 16.96 35.69
N SER A 231 7.51 17.52 36.20
CA SER A 231 6.27 16.79 36.40
C SER A 231 5.72 16.23 35.06
N ILE A 232 5.28 14.96 35.08
CA ILE A 232 4.69 14.29 33.90
C ILE A 232 3.48 15.07 33.35
N LYS A 233 2.69 15.73 34.23
CA LYS A 233 1.55 16.58 33.81
C LYS A 233 1.96 17.78 32.94
N LYS A 234 3.23 18.15 32.94
CA LYS A 234 3.78 19.26 32.14
C LYS A 234 4.48 18.80 30.88
N LEU A 235 4.53 17.51 30.61
CA LEU A 235 5.12 16.96 29.39
C LEU A 235 4.02 16.77 28.33
N ILE A 236 4.12 17.54 27.26
CA ILE A 236 3.30 17.34 26.05
C ILE A 236 4.02 16.32 25.18
N LYS A 237 3.44 15.15 24.99
CA LYS A 237 3.99 14.11 24.13
C LYS A 237 3.35 14.22 22.74
N ILE A 238 4.16 14.41 21.72
CA ILE A 238 3.74 14.39 20.32
C ILE A 238 4.41 13.19 19.66
N ASN A 239 3.60 12.22 19.22
CA ASN A 239 4.08 11.10 18.46
C ASN A 239 4.00 11.46 16.96
N ILE A 240 5.15 11.76 16.37
CA ILE A 240 5.29 11.95 14.94
C ILE A 240 5.74 10.60 14.39
N ILE A 241 5.02 10.07 13.39
CA ILE A 241 5.39 8.84 12.65
C ILE A 241 6.62 9.15 11.75
N LYS A 242 7.71 9.51 12.38
CA LYS A 242 9.02 9.72 11.72
C LYS A 242 10.05 8.88 12.45
N GLU A 243 11.03 8.40 11.72
CA GLU A 243 12.14 7.64 12.28
C GLU A 243 12.79 8.35 13.46
N ILE A 244 13.10 7.60 14.52
CA ILE A 244 13.91 8.12 15.61
C ILE A 244 15.32 8.34 15.06
N GLN A 245 15.71 9.58 15.02
CA GLN A 245 17.02 9.95 14.56
C GLN A 245 18.04 9.87 15.71
N ASN A 246 19.03 9.03 15.53
CA ASN A 246 20.13 8.90 16.44
C ASN A 246 21.34 9.67 15.90
N SER A 247 21.82 10.63 16.68
CA SER A 247 22.91 11.52 16.28
C SER A 247 23.97 11.51 17.38
N VAL A 248 25.02 10.72 17.19
CA VAL A 248 26.20 10.64 18.07
C VAL A 248 27.45 10.80 17.22
N ALA A 249 28.35 11.70 17.60
CA ALA A 249 29.56 12.02 16.87
C ALA A 249 30.52 10.81 16.79
N ASP A 250 31.10 10.57 15.61
CA ASP A 250 32.30 9.75 15.49
C ASP A 250 33.52 10.63 15.75
N THR A 251 33.99 10.59 16.98
CA THR A 251 35.11 11.45 17.41
C THR A 251 36.49 10.85 17.13
N LYS A 252 36.64 9.70 16.47
CA LYS A 252 37.94 9.06 16.21
C LYS A 252 38.90 10.00 15.51
N ASN A 253 38.47 10.58 14.38
CA ASN A 253 39.29 11.54 13.62
C ASN A 253 39.60 12.81 14.40
N LEU A 254 38.66 13.31 15.21
CA LEU A 254 38.87 14.47 16.03
C LEU A 254 39.94 14.20 17.10
N ILE A 255 39.77 13.10 17.86
CA ILE A 255 40.67 12.72 18.94
C ILE A 255 42.08 12.42 18.43
N SER A 256 42.24 11.83 17.24
CA SER A 256 43.55 11.63 16.63
C SER A 256 44.32 12.94 16.39
N GLN A 257 43.63 14.06 16.21
CA GLN A 257 44.23 15.38 15.97
C GLN A 257 44.46 16.20 17.26
N ILE A 258 43.54 16.11 18.23
CA ILE A 258 43.61 16.93 19.46
C ILE A 258 44.15 16.19 20.67
N GLY A 259 44.36 14.85 20.55
CA GLY A 259 44.80 13.99 21.64
C GLY A 259 43.66 13.62 22.60
N ASN A 260 44.01 13.06 23.74
CA ASN A 260 43.07 12.62 24.75
C ASN A 260 42.40 13.85 25.42
N TYR A 261 41.22 14.24 24.93
CA TYR A 261 40.49 15.44 25.36
C TYR A 261 39.35 15.09 26.30
N LYS A 262 39.33 15.77 27.48
CA LYS A 262 38.25 15.59 28.49
C LYS A 262 37.14 16.59 28.26
N PHE A 263 36.03 16.15 27.65
CA PHE A 263 34.86 16.98 27.41
C PHE A 263 34.12 17.32 28.72
N LYS A 264 33.53 18.53 28.79
CA LYS A 264 32.66 18.96 29.89
C LYS A 264 31.39 18.13 29.92
N SER A 265 31.00 17.68 31.12
CA SER A 265 29.84 16.80 31.31
C SER A 265 28.53 17.57 31.29
N ILE A 266 27.58 17.16 30.41
CA ILE A 266 26.22 17.68 30.37
C ILE A 266 25.46 17.38 31.68
N ASN A 267 25.69 16.21 32.29
CA ASN A 267 25.09 15.85 33.56
C ASN A 267 25.45 16.84 34.68
N ASN A 268 26.75 17.18 34.76
CA ASN A 268 27.25 18.14 35.75
C ASN A 268 26.72 19.57 35.46
N TYR A 269 26.61 19.95 34.20
CA TYR A 269 26.04 21.23 33.79
C TYR A 269 24.57 21.37 34.22
N ILE A 270 23.71 20.37 33.87
CA ILE A 270 22.29 20.41 34.27
C ILE A 270 22.12 20.44 35.77
N LYS A 271 22.91 19.63 36.51
CA LYS A 271 22.87 19.60 37.97
C LYS A 271 23.24 20.96 38.57
N LYS A 272 24.29 21.59 38.10
CA LYS A 272 24.71 22.92 38.52
C LYS A 272 23.63 23.96 38.25
N GLU A 273 23.09 24.01 37.07
CA GLU A 273 22.09 25.01 36.65
C GLU A 273 20.76 24.91 37.40
N LEU A 274 20.41 23.69 37.90
CA LEU A 274 19.18 23.41 38.58
C LEU A 274 19.37 23.11 40.09
N ASN A 275 20.57 23.29 40.65
CA ASN A 275 20.91 22.99 42.02
C ASN A 275 20.47 21.59 42.50
N LEU A 276 20.68 20.56 41.67
CA LEU A 276 20.24 19.20 41.95
C LEU A 276 21.30 18.43 42.76
N LYS A 277 20.93 17.93 43.93
CA LYS A 277 21.79 17.10 44.82
C LYS A 277 21.81 15.58 44.46
N ASN A 278 21.27 15.17 43.30
CA ASN A 278 21.00 13.78 42.98
C ASN A 278 22.21 13.04 42.40
N ASN A 279 22.48 11.79 42.85
CA ASN A 279 23.57 10.93 42.37
C ASN A 279 23.21 10.08 41.13
N SER A 280 22.08 10.37 40.47
CA SER A 280 21.68 9.60 39.28
C SER A 280 22.71 9.70 38.13
N LYS A 281 23.20 8.56 37.68
CA LYS A 281 24.05 8.45 36.46
C LYS A 281 23.18 8.30 35.24
N LEU A 282 23.40 9.12 34.21
CA LEU A 282 22.75 8.98 32.91
C LEU A 282 23.38 7.79 32.17
N LYS A 283 22.55 7.02 31.45
CA LYS A 283 23.02 5.97 30.57
C LYS A 283 23.70 6.60 29.34
N LEU A 284 24.92 6.14 29.01
CA LEU A 284 25.73 6.66 27.92
C LEU A 284 25.76 5.68 26.76
N PHE A 285 25.71 6.22 25.55
CA PHE A 285 25.78 5.47 24.32
C PHE A 285 26.94 6.02 23.46
N THR A 286 27.83 5.15 22.98
CA THR A 286 28.90 5.54 22.04
C THR A 286 28.40 5.42 20.60
N HIS A 287 29.12 6.05 19.65
CA HIS A 287 28.81 5.95 18.24
C HIS A 287 28.70 4.49 17.75
N GLU A 288 29.58 3.61 18.17
CA GLU A 288 29.59 2.19 17.81
C GLU A 288 28.40 1.41 18.42
N LYS A 289 28.00 1.76 19.63
CA LYS A 289 26.88 1.10 20.34
C LYS A 289 25.49 1.69 19.99
N ARG A 290 25.42 2.79 19.21
CA ARG A 290 24.15 3.43 18.86
C ARG A 290 23.20 2.52 18.09
N ASN A 291 23.76 1.73 17.16
CA ASN A 291 22.98 0.85 16.28
C ASN A 291 22.42 -0.39 16.97
N ASN A 292 23.01 -0.78 18.12
CA ASN A 292 22.61 -1.99 18.84
C ASN A 292 21.46 -1.76 19.86
N TYR A 293 21.13 -0.50 20.20
CA TYR A 293 20.22 -0.20 21.31
C TYR A 293 18.90 0.51 20.91
N ILE A 294 18.84 1.17 19.76
CA ILE A 294 17.63 1.87 19.33
C ILE A 294 17.37 1.49 17.88
N LYS A 295 16.70 0.37 17.70
CA LYS A 295 16.22 -0.06 16.40
C LYS A 295 14.80 0.51 16.20
N THR A 296 14.54 1.00 15.01
CA THR A 296 13.21 1.36 14.55
C THR A 296 12.73 0.24 13.62
N GLY A 297 11.55 -0.32 13.85
CA GLY A 297 11.04 -1.38 12.99
C GLY A 297 9.71 -1.93 13.45
N ALA A 298 9.24 -2.95 12.76
CA ALA A 298 8.01 -3.67 13.07
C ALA A 298 8.29 -4.89 13.97
N VAL A 299 7.24 -5.42 14.58
CA VAL A 299 7.24 -6.62 15.41
C VAL A 299 6.24 -7.61 14.83
N ILE A 300 6.60 -8.88 14.76
CA ILE A 300 5.70 -9.95 14.34
C ILE A 300 5.28 -10.76 15.57
N TYR A 301 4.00 -10.70 15.93
CA TYR A 301 3.42 -11.51 17.00
C TYR A 301 2.88 -12.83 16.44
N GLY A 302 3.51 -13.93 16.81
CA GLY A 302 3.35 -15.26 16.26
C GLY A 302 4.58 -15.69 15.45
N ALA A 303 5.42 -16.54 16.02
CA ALA A 303 6.68 -17.04 15.44
C ALA A 303 6.49 -18.37 14.66
N GLY A 304 5.24 -18.80 14.45
CA GLY A 304 4.88 -19.98 13.71
C GLY A 304 5.02 -19.83 12.19
N TYR A 305 4.45 -20.76 11.44
CA TYR A 305 4.52 -20.80 9.98
C TYR A 305 4.06 -19.48 9.30
N SER A 306 2.94 -18.92 9.75
CA SER A 306 2.40 -17.66 9.21
C SER A 306 3.33 -16.46 9.47
N GLY A 307 3.94 -16.39 10.67
CA GLY A 307 4.89 -15.33 10.99
C GLY A 307 6.15 -15.39 10.14
N LYS A 308 6.68 -16.59 9.87
CA LYS A 308 7.84 -16.79 8.99
C LYS A 308 7.56 -16.40 7.54
N GLN A 309 6.37 -16.69 7.03
CA GLN A 309 5.98 -16.26 5.68
C GLN A 309 5.92 -14.74 5.56
N ILE A 310 5.35 -14.10 6.56
CA ILE A 310 5.23 -12.65 6.65
C ILE A 310 6.58 -11.97 6.71
N LEU A 311 7.52 -12.52 7.47
CA LEU A 311 8.88 -12.01 7.51
C LEU A 311 9.50 -11.87 6.12
N ARG A 312 9.34 -12.89 5.25
CA ARG A 312 9.88 -12.86 3.88
C ARG A 312 9.27 -11.73 3.05
N GLU A 313 7.96 -11.52 3.17
CA GLU A 313 7.28 -10.44 2.45
C GLU A 313 7.67 -9.05 2.97
N LEU A 314 7.82 -8.88 4.29
CA LEU A 314 8.25 -7.60 4.88
C LEU A 314 9.70 -7.27 4.52
N LYS A 315 10.59 -8.27 4.51
CA LYS A 315 11.99 -8.08 4.04
C LYS A 315 12.04 -7.66 2.57
N ASN A 316 11.22 -8.26 1.70
CA ASN A 316 11.13 -7.87 0.27
C ASN A 316 10.67 -6.43 0.07
N ASN A 317 9.97 -5.85 1.05
CA ASN A 317 9.52 -4.46 1.04
C ASN A 317 10.41 -3.51 1.85
N ASN A 318 11.62 -3.95 2.21
CA ASN A 318 12.59 -3.18 2.99
C ASN A 318 12.02 -2.71 4.35
N GLU A 319 11.09 -3.47 4.97
CA GLU A 319 10.61 -3.18 6.32
C GLU A 319 11.50 -3.87 7.36
N ASP A 320 12.11 -3.09 8.23
CA ASP A 320 12.96 -3.59 9.30
C ASP A 320 12.12 -4.30 10.37
N ILE A 321 12.48 -5.55 10.70
CA ILE A 321 11.82 -6.33 11.74
C ILE A 321 12.70 -6.40 12.98
N LEU A 322 12.18 -5.96 14.12
CA LEU A 322 12.90 -5.92 15.40
C LEU A 322 12.98 -7.28 16.08
N CYS A 323 11.85 -7.97 16.14
CA CYS A 323 11.73 -9.26 16.80
C CYS A 323 10.43 -9.97 16.41
N PHE A 324 10.40 -11.27 16.65
CA PHE A 324 9.17 -12.03 16.83
C PHE A 324 8.76 -12.00 18.30
N VAL A 325 7.45 -12.08 18.54
CA VAL A 325 6.87 -12.33 19.85
C VAL A 325 6.04 -13.59 19.79
N ASP A 326 6.27 -14.51 20.71
CA ASP A 326 5.46 -15.73 20.78
C ASP A 326 5.24 -16.12 22.25
N ASP A 327 4.02 -16.61 22.57
CA ASP A 327 3.66 -17.07 23.90
C ASP A 327 4.17 -18.50 24.17
N ASN A 328 4.61 -19.23 23.13
CA ASN A 328 5.18 -20.56 23.24
C ASN A 328 6.63 -20.50 23.77
N LEU A 329 6.82 -20.93 25.00
CA LEU A 329 8.12 -20.93 25.68
C LEU A 329 9.23 -21.68 24.90
N LYS A 330 8.89 -22.72 24.12
CA LYS A 330 9.84 -23.46 23.31
C LYS A 330 10.42 -22.66 22.15
N LEU A 331 9.70 -21.66 21.68
CA LEU A 331 10.16 -20.77 20.58
C LEU A 331 10.91 -19.55 21.12
N GLN A 332 10.67 -19.16 22.37
CA GLN A 332 11.35 -18.01 22.96
C GLN A 332 12.85 -18.25 23.09
N ASN A 333 13.62 -17.18 22.95
CA ASN A 333 15.08 -17.16 22.93
C ASN A 333 15.73 -17.87 21.71
N SER A 334 14.94 -18.28 20.69
CA SER A 334 15.45 -18.75 19.41
C SER A 334 15.60 -17.61 18.41
N LEU A 335 16.27 -17.90 17.28
CA LEU A 335 16.41 -16.99 16.14
C LEU A 335 15.64 -17.56 14.95
N ILE A 336 14.93 -16.69 14.24
CA ILE A 336 14.29 -16.98 12.94
C ILE A 336 14.87 -16.00 11.93
N ASP A 337 15.64 -16.48 10.95
CA ASP A 337 16.33 -15.65 9.96
C ASP A 337 17.12 -14.48 10.62
N GLU A 338 17.87 -14.78 11.68
CA GLU A 338 18.65 -13.84 12.51
C GLU A 338 17.83 -12.89 13.39
N ILE A 339 16.48 -12.99 13.38
CA ILE A 339 15.59 -12.17 14.18
C ILE A 339 15.20 -12.91 15.47
N PRO A 340 15.37 -12.28 16.65
CA PRO A 340 15.09 -12.95 17.92
C PRO A 340 13.59 -13.16 18.16
N VAL A 341 13.25 -14.30 18.75
CA VAL A 341 11.91 -14.59 19.28
C VAL A 341 11.90 -14.31 20.78
N ILE A 342 11.03 -13.42 21.23
CA ILE A 342 10.95 -12.95 22.62
C ILE A 342 9.56 -13.12 23.23
N SER A 343 9.47 -13.03 24.56
CA SER A 343 8.18 -12.94 25.24
C SER A 343 7.55 -11.54 25.11
N TYR A 344 6.22 -11.45 25.33
CA TYR A 344 5.53 -10.16 25.34
C TYR A 344 6.07 -9.20 26.43
N GLU A 345 6.47 -9.72 27.58
CA GLU A 345 7.08 -8.93 28.64
C GLU A 345 8.42 -8.31 28.22
N ASN A 346 9.23 -9.10 27.49
CA ASN A 346 10.48 -8.60 26.94
C ASN A 346 10.25 -7.57 25.83
N LEU A 347 9.17 -7.70 25.04
CA LEU A 347 8.75 -6.67 24.08
C LEU A 347 8.46 -5.33 24.78
N LEU A 348 7.77 -5.35 25.92
CA LEU A 348 7.52 -4.13 26.70
C LEU A 348 8.81 -3.49 27.26
N LYS A 349 9.82 -4.31 27.59
CA LYS A 349 11.16 -3.81 27.95
C LYS A 349 11.86 -3.16 26.74
N ILE A 350 11.79 -3.80 25.56
CA ILE A 350 12.36 -3.26 24.32
C ILE A 350 11.66 -1.98 23.88
N LYS A 351 10.33 -1.88 24.03
CA LYS A 351 9.56 -0.66 23.77
C LYS A 351 10.14 0.57 24.51
N LYS A 352 10.79 0.38 25.66
CA LYS A 352 11.44 1.48 26.39
C LYS A 352 12.63 2.10 25.63
N TYR A 353 13.24 1.36 24.69
CA TYR A 353 14.48 1.74 24.03
C TYR A 353 14.41 1.68 22.49
N SER A 354 13.30 1.18 21.93
CA SER A 354 13.12 1.05 20.47
C SER A 354 11.81 1.67 20.01
N GLN A 355 11.79 2.22 18.81
CA GLN A 355 10.55 2.68 18.18
C GLN A 355 9.90 1.52 17.43
N ILE A 356 8.84 1.00 18.00
CA ILE A 356 8.03 -0.02 17.34
C ILE A 356 7.01 0.71 16.47
N LYS A 357 7.24 0.69 15.14
CA LYS A 357 6.37 1.33 14.14
C LYS A 357 5.03 0.63 14.07
N ARG A 358 5.06 -0.72 14.12
CA ARG A 358 3.89 -1.56 13.87
C ARG A 358 4.04 -2.93 14.52
N VAL A 359 2.93 -3.50 14.94
CA VAL A 359 2.86 -4.90 15.40
C VAL A 359 1.96 -5.68 14.45
N TYR A 360 2.53 -6.69 13.79
CA TYR A 360 1.79 -7.63 12.95
C TYR A 360 1.37 -8.84 13.77
N LEU A 361 0.06 -9.06 13.90
CA LEU A 361 -0.50 -10.17 14.66
C LEU A 361 -0.78 -11.34 13.71
N THR A 362 0.00 -12.41 13.81
CA THR A 362 0.03 -13.56 12.90
C THR A 362 -0.31 -14.87 13.61
N ILE A 363 -1.48 -14.94 14.23
CA ILE A 363 -1.95 -16.07 15.04
C ILE A 363 -3.26 -16.67 14.50
N PRO A 364 -3.31 -17.13 13.23
CA PRO A 364 -4.55 -17.60 12.61
C PRO A 364 -5.09 -18.90 13.21
N SER A 365 -4.23 -19.73 13.82
CA SER A 365 -4.59 -21.01 14.44
C SER A 365 -5.38 -20.88 15.74
N LEU A 366 -5.42 -19.72 16.36
CA LEU A 366 -6.14 -19.49 17.60
C LEU A 366 -7.65 -19.29 17.37
N LYS A 367 -8.47 -19.78 18.31
CA LYS A 367 -9.93 -19.51 18.32
C LYS A 367 -10.21 -18.00 18.35
N LYS A 368 -11.28 -17.55 17.67
CA LYS A 368 -11.67 -16.12 17.53
C LYS A 368 -11.67 -15.34 18.86
N ASN A 369 -12.17 -15.96 19.95
CA ASN A 369 -12.20 -15.31 21.27
C ASN A 369 -10.79 -15.06 21.83
N SER A 370 -9.85 -15.98 21.62
CA SER A 370 -8.45 -15.82 22.04
C SER A 370 -7.73 -14.76 21.21
N GLN A 371 -7.96 -14.73 19.89
CA GLN A 371 -7.43 -13.68 19.01
C GLN A 371 -7.89 -12.28 19.45
N THR A 372 -9.18 -12.13 19.79
CA THR A 372 -9.74 -10.85 20.26
C THR A 372 -9.15 -10.40 21.60
N LYS A 373 -8.90 -11.34 22.54
CA LYS A 373 -8.25 -11.04 23.83
C LYS A 373 -6.82 -10.53 23.60
N ILE A 374 -6.03 -11.22 22.76
CA ILE A 374 -4.65 -10.83 22.46
C ILE A 374 -4.63 -9.47 21.74
N LEU A 375 -5.51 -9.25 20.77
CA LEU A 375 -5.62 -7.98 20.07
C LEU A 375 -5.94 -6.82 21.01
N LYS A 376 -6.87 -7.00 21.97
CA LYS A 376 -7.19 -6.00 22.99
C LYS A 376 -5.99 -5.72 23.90
N LYS A 377 -5.24 -6.76 24.30
CA LYS A 377 -4.02 -6.64 25.11
C LYS A 377 -2.97 -5.79 24.39
N ILE A 378 -2.66 -6.11 23.12
CA ILE A 378 -1.61 -5.43 22.36
C ILE A 378 -1.99 -3.99 22.03
N LYS A 379 -3.26 -3.71 21.70
CA LYS A 379 -3.75 -2.35 21.41
C LYS A 379 -3.68 -1.39 22.60
N LYS A 380 -3.59 -1.89 23.84
CA LYS A 380 -3.30 -1.04 25.02
C LYS A 380 -1.89 -0.47 24.98
N ASP A 381 -0.95 -1.24 24.44
CA ASP A 381 0.46 -0.91 24.50
C ASP A 381 1.01 -0.32 23.22
N PHE A 382 0.39 -0.61 22.06
CA PHE A 382 0.88 -0.21 20.74
C PHE A 382 -0.22 0.48 19.91
N PHE A 383 0.16 1.52 19.19
CA PHE A 383 -0.77 2.35 18.40
C PHE A 383 -1.17 1.71 17.05
N ASP A 384 -0.20 1.19 16.29
CA ASP A 384 -0.46 0.53 14.98
C ASP A 384 -0.33 -0.99 15.15
N VAL A 385 -1.47 -1.66 15.32
CA VAL A 385 -1.56 -3.13 15.44
C VAL A 385 -2.38 -3.65 14.27
N ARG A 386 -1.74 -4.43 13.40
CA ARG A 386 -2.38 -5.05 12.23
C ARG A 386 -2.60 -6.54 12.46
N PHE A 387 -3.84 -6.95 12.37
CA PHE A 387 -4.20 -8.37 12.41
C PHE A 387 -4.11 -8.96 11.00
N LEU A 388 -3.31 -10.01 10.85
CA LEU A 388 -3.10 -10.65 9.57
C LEU A 388 -3.77 -12.02 9.56
N PRO A 389 -4.83 -12.21 8.78
CA PRO A 389 -5.32 -13.52 8.41
C PRO A 389 -4.28 -14.23 7.51
N GLU A 390 -4.27 -15.57 7.47
CA GLU A 390 -3.32 -16.37 6.66
C GLU A 390 -3.25 -15.88 5.20
N LYS A 391 -2.06 -15.50 4.74
CA LYS A 391 -1.65 -15.17 3.37
C LYS A 391 -2.06 -13.81 2.78
N LYS A 392 -1.05 -13.04 2.40
CA LYS A 392 -0.99 -11.96 1.39
C LYS A 392 -1.46 -10.52 1.68
N PHE A 393 -1.94 -10.13 2.85
CA PHE A 393 -2.37 -8.73 3.10
C PHE A 393 -1.28 -7.76 3.56
N LEU A 394 -0.01 -8.03 3.27
CA LEU A 394 1.07 -7.53 4.09
C LEU A 394 1.79 -6.32 3.57
N VAL A 395 1.64 -6.03 2.30
CA VAL A 395 2.55 -5.12 1.62
C VAL A 395 1.87 -3.86 1.13
N SER A 396 0.60 -3.93 0.85
CA SER A 396 -0.22 -2.77 0.52
C SER A 396 -1.42 -2.69 1.46
N ASP A 397 -1.83 -1.49 1.82
CA ASP A 397 -3.11 -1.24 2.51
C ASP A 397 -4.32 -1.62 1.61
N GLN A 398 -4.10 -2.32 0.50
CA GLN A 398 -5.09 -2.69 -0.50
C GLN A 398 -5.63 -4.09 -0.27
N ILE A 399 -6.94 -4.24 -0.35
CA ILE A 399 -7.65 -5.51 -0.34
C ILE A 399 -7.93 -5.90 -1.78
N ASN A 400 -7.31 -7.01 -2.23
CA ASN A 400 -7.67 -7.58 -3.52
C ASN A 400 -8.71 -8.69 -3.32
N PHE A 401 -9.58 -8.88 -4.31
CA PHE A 401 -10.59 -9.95 -4.28
C PHE A 401 -9.98 -11.33 -4.04
N ASN A 402 -8.82 -11.61 -4.67
CA ASN A 402 -8.11 -12.90 -4.55
C ASN A 402 -7.56 -13.16 -3.14
N ASP A 403 -7.54 -12.15 -2.30
CA ASP A 403 -7.03 -12.22 -0.93
C ASP A 403 -8.12 -12.59 0.09
N LEU A 404 -9.40 -12.51 -0.31
CA LEU A 404 -10.52 -12.93 0.53
C LEU A 404 -10.56 -14.46 0.64
N LYS A 405 -10.58 -14.98 1.87
CA LYS A 405 -10.73 -16.41 2.10
C LYS A 405 -12.11 -16.89 1.68
N ILE A 406 -12.18 -18.14 1.23
CA ILE A 406 -13.46 -18.80 0.93
C ILE A 406 -14.42 -18.73 2.12
N ASP A 407 -13.91 -18.91 3.34
CA ASP A 407 -14.73 -18.81 4.56
C ASP A 407 -15.22 -17.37 4.84
N GLU A 408 -14.43 -16.36 4.54
CA GLU A 408 -14.87 -14.96 4.63
C GLU A 408 -15.94 -14.65 3.60
N ILE A 409 -15.75 -15.12 2.37
CA ILE A 409 -16.75 -14.99 1.30
C ILE A 409 -18.04 -15.71 1.70
N ASN A 410 -17.95 -16.93 2.20
CA ASN A 410 -19.11 -17.70 2.67
C ASN A 410 -19.82 -17.01 3.85
N ASN A 411 -19.07 -16.43 4.78
CA ASN A 411 -19.63 -15.64 5.89
C ASN A 411 -20.33 -14.37 5.41
N ILE A 412 -19.74 -13.64 4.43
CA ILE A 412 -20.37 -12.46 3.82
C ILE A 412 -21.66 -12.83 3.11
N LEU A 413 -21.67 -13.96 2.39
CA LEU A 413 -22.79 -14.44 1.63
C LEU A 413 -23.81 -15.23 2.49
N ASN A 414 -23.47 -15.51 3.74
CA ASN A 414 -24.23 -16.40 4.63
C ASN A 414 -24.54 -17.76 3.99
N ARG A 415 -23.53 -18.39 3.40
CA ARG A 415 -23.62 -19.65 2.66
C ARG A 415 -22.63 -20.69 3.22
N ASN A 416 -23.05 -21.96 3.14
CA ASN A 416 -22.17 -23.09 3.47
C ASN A 416 -21.29 -23.48 2.28
N GLN A 417 -20.10 -23.97 2.56
CA GLN A 417 -19.20 -24.44 1.54
C GLN A 417 -19.75 -25.71 0.87
N ILE A 418 -19.80 -25.71 -0.47
CA ILE A 418 -20.21 -26.88 -1.23
C ILE A 418 -19.03 -27.85 -1.40
N LYS A 419 -19.31 -29.14 -1.22
CA LYS A 419 -18.36 -30.20 -1.58
C LYS A 419 -18.46 -30.49 -3.08
N ILE A 420 -17.34 -30.39 -3.79
CA ILE A 420 -17.27 -30.75 -5.21
C ILE A 420 -17.48 -32.25 -5.35
N LYS A 421 -18.57 -32.66 -6.01
CA LYS A 421 -18.92 -34.04 -6.28
C LYS A 421 -18.39 -34.47 -7.65
N LYS A 422 -18.11 -35.75 -7.81
CA LYS A 422 -17.75 -36.32 -9.10
C LYS A 422 -19.01 -36.45 -9.98
N ILE A 423 -18.93 -35.95 -11.23
CA ILE A 423 -19.99 -35.93 -12.22
C ILE A 423 -19.67 -37.06 -13.23
N ARG A 424 -20.39 -38.16 -13.13
CA ARG A 424 -20.09 -39.39 -13.90
C ARG A 424 -20.17 -39.17 -15.40
N LYS A 425 -21.16 -38.42 -15.87
CA LYS A 425 -21.42 -38.14 -17.28
C LYS A 425 -20.30 -37.34 -17.97
N LEU A 426 -19.46 -36.65 -17.24
CA LEU A 426 -18.32 -35.86 -17.78
C LEU A 426 -17.07 -36.73 -18.00
N SER A 427 -17.01 -37.92 -17.38
CA SER A 427 -15.84 -38.80 -17.51
C SER A 427 -15.60 -39.19 -18.97
N ASN A 428 -14.37 -39.07 -19.42
CA ASN A 428 -13.90 -39.42 -20.77
C ASN A 428 -14.59 -38.63 -21.92
N LYS A 429 -15.26 -37.49 -21.63
CA LYS A 429 -15.92 -36.63 -22.61
C LYS A 429 -14.96 -35.54 -23.20
N LYS A 430 -15.22 -35.17 -24.44
CA LYS A 430 -14.59 -34.05 -25.12
C LYS A 430 -15.53 -32.85 -25.03
N VAL A 431 -15.06 -31.77 -24.42
CA VAL A 431 -15.90 -30.63 -24.02
C VAL A 431 -15.44 -29.36 -24.69
N LEU A 432 -16.35 -28.60 -25.27
CA LEU A 432 -16.14 -27.26 -25.76
C LEU A 432 -16.65 -26.25 -24.70
N VAL A 433 -15.82 -25.30 -24.34
CA VAL A 433 -16.22 -24.16 -23.46
C VAL A 433 -16.06 -22.87 -24.26
N THR A 434 -17.14 -22.16 -24.50
CA THR A 434 -17.12 -20.82 -25.11
C THR A 434 -17.11 -19.73 -24.04
N GLY A 435 -16.43 -18.60 -24.29
CA GLY A 435 -16.21 -17.60 -23.27
C GLY A 435 -15.29 -18.13 -22.15
N ALA A 436 -14.35 -18.98 -22.54
CA ALA A 436 -13.49 -19.72 -21.63
C ALA A 436 -12.57 -18.82 -20.78
N GLY A 437 -12.20 -17.64 -21.29
CA GLY A 437 -11.38 -16.67 -20.56
C GLY A 437 -12.16 -15.82 -19.56
N GLY A 438 -13.50 -15.83 -19.62
CA GLY A 438 -14.36 -15.16 -18.65
C GLY A 438 -14.38 -15.85 -17.27
N THR A 439 -14.94 -15.17 -16.27
CA THR A 439 -14.99 -15.66 -14.88
C THR A 439 -15.63 -17.06 -14.75
N ILE A 440 -16.77 -17.27 -15.41
CA ILE A 440 -17.48 -18.56 -15.35
C ILE A 440 -16.80 -19.60 -16.25
N GLY A 441 -16.43 -19.24 -17.49
CA GLY A 441 -15.82 -20.17 -18.42
C GLY A 441 -14.48 -20.71 -17.93
N SER A 442 -13.66 -19.86 -17.32
CA SER A 442 -12.35 -20.27 -16.76
C SER A 442 -12.49 -21.24 -15.60
N GLU A 443 -13.45 -21.02 -14.71
CA GLU A 443 -13.70 -21.92 -13.60
C GLU A 443 -14.32 -23.24 -14.08
N ILE A 444 -15.21 -23.21 -15.08
CA ILE A 444 -15.71 -24.43 -15.73
C ILE A 444 -14.55 -25.24 -16.32
N CYS A 445 -13.63 -24.60 -17.05
CA CYS A 445 -12.43 -25.28 -17.58
C CYS A 445 -11.62 -25.95 -16.48
N ARG A 446 -11.37 -25.22 -15.36
CA ARG A 446 -10.63 -25.73 -14.20
C ARG A 446 -11.31 -26.95 -13.57
N GLN A 447 -12.63 -26.90 -13.36
CA GLN A 447 -13.38 -28.00 -12.77
C GLN A 447 -13.49 -29.22 -13.72
N LEU A 448 -13.63 -29.01 -15.03
CA LEU A 448 -13.65 -30.08 -16.03
C LEU A 448 -12.38 -30.93 -16.01
N ILE A 449 -11.22 -30.30 -15.87
CA ILE A 449 -9.95 -31.03 -15.73
C ILE A 449 -9.98 -31.96 -14.50
N GLN A 450 -10.56 -31.49 -13.38
CA GLN A 450 -10.71 -32.29 -12.16
C GLN A 450 -11.72 -33.41 -12.32
N GLN A 451 -12.72 -33.31 -13.23
CA GLN A 451 -13.76 -34.30 -13.51
C GLN A 451 -13.30 -35.42 -14.44
N LYS A 452 -12.00 -35.53 -14.74
CA LYS A 452 -11.42 -36.58 -15.62
C LYS A 452 -12.00 -36.62 -17.04
N VAL A 453 -12.28 -35.43 -17.62
CA VAL A 453 -12.66 -35.36 -19.04
C VAL A 453 -11.50 -35.80 -19.92
N LYS A 454 -11.81 -36.24 -21.16
CA LYS A 454 -10.81 -36.63 -22.15
C LYS A 454 -10.08 -35.43 -22.71
N LYS A 455 -10.81 -34.34 -23.03
CA LYS A 455 -10.26 -33.13 -23.67
C LYS A 455 -11.18 -31.93 -23.41
N VAL A 456 -10.60 -30.75 -23.23
CA VAL A 456 -11.29 -29.46 -23.16
C VAL A 456 -10.80 -28.58 -24.31
N ILE A 457 -11.71 -28.05 -25.11
CA ILE A 457 -11.43 -26.99 -26.08
C ILE A 457 -11.95 -25.67 -25.50
N ALA A 458 -11.04 -24.82 -25.08
CA ALA A 458 -11.34 -23.53 -24.45
C ALA A 458 -11.29 -22.43 -25.53
N VAL A 459 -12.43 -21.79 -25.80
CA VAL A 459 -12.57 -20.79 -26.87
C VAL A 459 -12.95 -19.44 -26.27
N ASP A 460 -12.21 -18.39 -26.61
CA ASP A 460 -12.54 -17.00 -26.30
C ASP A 460 -12.05 -16.09 -27.43
N LYS A 461 -12.70 -14.95 -27.63
CA LYS A 461 -12.28 -13.94 -28.62
C LYS A 461 -11.25 -12.95 -28.07
N SER A 462 -11.05 -12.89 -26.76
CA SER A 462 -10.08 -12.03 -26.10
C SER A 462 -8.75 -12.75 -25.96
N GLU A 463 -7.72 -12.21 -26.64
CA GLU A 463 -6.34 -12.70 -26.52
C GLU A 463 -5.87 -12.68 -25.07
N LEU A 464 -6.03 -11.53 -24.39
CA LEU A 464 -5.64 -11.37 -22.99
C LEU A 464 -6.32 -12.40 -22.05
N ALA A 465 -7.61 -12.67 -22.32
CA ALA A 465 -8.36 -13.65 -21.50
C ALA A 465 -7.84 -15.08 -21.73
N ILE A 466 -7.52 -15.46 -22.94
CA ILE A 466 -6.92 -16.75 -23.28
C ILE A 466 -5.51 -16.87 -22.68
N TYR A 467 -4.67 -15.85 -22.84
CA TYR A 467 -3.33 -15.81 -22.23
C TYR A 467 -3.39 -16.00 -20.71
N ASN A 468 -4.25 -15.26 -20.04
CA ASN A 468 -4.44 -15.39 -18.59
C ASN A 468 -4.96 -16.77 -18.16
N LEU A 469 -5.84 -17.38 -18.96
CA LEU A 469 -6.35 -18.72 -18.69
C LEU A 469 -5.26 -19.79 -18.87
N GLN A 470 -4.43 -19.66 -19.91
CA GLN A 470 -3.31 -20.55 -20.20
C GLN A 470 -2.27 -20.53 -19.08
N ASN A 471 -1.98 -19.36 -18.50
CA ASN A 471 -1.06 -19.23 -17.37
C ASN A 471 -1.63 -19.82 -16.06
N LYS A 472 -2.96 -19.92 -15.94
CA LYS A 472 -3.64 -20.44 -14.73
C LYS A 472 -3.88 -21.95 -14.78
N ILE A 473 -4.02 -22.53 -15.98
CA ILE A 473 -4.32 -23.96 -16.15
C ILE A 473 -3.24 -24.58 -17.02
N ILE A 474 -2.34 -25.32 -16.41
CA ILE A 474 -1.27 -26.06 -17.08
C ILE A 474 -1.66 -27.55 -17.06
N ASP A 475 -2.37 -27.99 -18.10
CA ASP A 475 -2.77 -29.41 -18.27
C ASP A 475 -2.79 -29.76 -19.76
N LYS A 476 -2.29 -30.95 -20.14
CA LYS A 476 -2.21 -31.42 -21.53
C LYS A 476 -3.59 -31.69 -22.16
N LYS A 477 -4.64 -31.80 -21.36
CA LYS A 477 -6.01 -32.06 -21.82
C LYS A 477 -6.74 -30.82 -22.31
N ILE A 478 -6.25 -29.61 -22.04
CA ILE A 478 -6.89 -28.37 -22.47
C ILE A 478 -6.17 -27.77 -23.68
N ILE A 479 -6.95 -27.41 -24.69
CA ILE A 479 -6.49 -26.69 -25.88
C ILE A 479 -7.14 -25.31 -25.90
N PHE A 480 -6.34 -24.28 -25.94
CA PHE A 480 -6.78 -22.89 -26.01
C PHE A 480 -6.91 -22.44 -27.45
N LYS A 481 -8.02 -21.78 -27.80
CA LYS A 481 -8.30 -21.27 -29.13
C LYS A 481 -8.76 -19.82 -29.07
N LEU A 482 -8.03 -18.94 -29.68
CA LEU A 482 -8.44 -17.54 -29.91
C LEU A 482 -9.44 -17.54 -31.07
N LEU A 483 -10.74 -17.37 -30.77
CA LEU A 483 -11.79 -17.45 -31.77
C LEU A 483 -13.04 -16.67 -31.33
N ASP A 484 -13.60 -15.83 -32.20
CA ASP A 484 -14.94 -15.32 -32.06
C ASP A 484 -15.94 -16.42 -32.45
N ILE A 485 -16.86 -16.76 -31.53
CA ILE A 485 -17.89 -17.79 -31.76
C ILE A 485 -18.88 -17.44 -32.87
N ASN A 486 -18.90 -16.19 -33.34
CA ASN A 486 -19.65 -15.79 -34.53
C ASN A 486 -18.99 -16.23 -35.83
N ASN A 487 -17.72 -16.66 -35.81
CA ASN A 487 -17.08 -17.28 -36.95
C ASN A 487 -17.53 -18.74 -37.07
N LEU A 488 -18.71 -18.94 -37.63
CA LEU A 488 -19.41 -20.21 -37.72
C LEU A 488 -18.59 -21.27 -38.45
N HIS A 489 -17.89 -20.89 -39.53
CA HIS A 489 -17.09 -21.82 -40.33
C HIS A 489 -15.95 -22.47 -39.52
N ILE A 490 -15.22 -21.67 -38.76
CA ILE A 490 -14.12 -22.22 -37.94
C ILE A 490 -14.68 -23.03 -36.75
N LEU A 491 -15.77 -22.57 -36.13
CA LEU A 491 -16.41 -23.26 -35.03
C LEU A 491 -16.97 -24.63 -35.48
N ASP A 492 -17.61 -24.70 -36.64
CA ASP A 492 -18.10 -25.95 -37.27
C ASP A 492 -16.94 -26.93 -37.49
N LYS A 493 -15.82 -26.49 -38.09
CA LYS A 493 -14.64 -27.30 -38.28
C LYS A 493 -14.08 -27.85 -36.97
N ILE A 494 -14.03 -27.04 -35.91
CA ILE A 494 -13.52 -27.46 -34.60
C ILE A 494 -14.43 -28.55 -34.01
N ILE A 495 -15.75 -28.34 -33.97
CA ILE A 495 -16.70 -29.29 -33.42
C ILE A 495 -16.63 -30.62 -34.14
N LYS A 496 -16.57 -30.59 -35.47
CA LYS A 496 -16.44 -31.79 -36.35
C LYS A 496 -15.13 -32.52 -36.12
N LYS A 497 -13.99 -31.80 -36.24
CA LYS A 497 -12.64 -32.38 -36.09
C LYS A 497 -12.40 -33.01 -34.73
N GLU A 498 -12.76 -32.27 -33.67
CA GLU A 498 -12.53 -32.72 -32.31
C GLU A 498 -13.58 -33.75 -31.82
N LYS A 499 -14.69 -33.93 -32.53
CA LYS A 499 -15.82 -34.79 -32.14
C LYS A 499 -16.29 -34.40 -30.74
N ILE A 500 -16.77 -33.18 -30.57
CA ILE A 500 -17.22 -32.64 -29.28
C ILE A 500 -18.46 -33.41 -28.78
N ASP A 501 -18.47 -33.79 -27.53
CA ASP A 501 -19.62 -34.42 -26.88
C ASP A 501 -20.53 -33.41 -26.20
N ILE A 502 -19.96 -32.37 -25.55
CA ILE A 502 -20.69 -31.45 -24.70
C ILE A 502 -20.18 -30.03 -24.96
N ILE A 503 -21.09 -29.07 -25.00
CA ILE A 503 -20.81 -27.64 -25.16
C ILE A 503 -21.30 -26.89 -23.91
N PHE A 504 -20.40 -26.20 -23.19
CA PHE A 504 -20.74 -25.20 -22.19
C PHE A 504 -20.67 -23.81 -22.80
N HIS A 505 -21.83 -23.18 -23.01
CA HIS A 505 -21.90 -21.87 -23.62
C HIS A 505 -21.93 -20.77 -22.56
N ALA A 506 -20.72 -20.26 -22.19
CA ALA A 506 -20.55 -19.17 -21.24
C ALA A 506 -20.21 -17.82 -21.90
N ALA A 507 -20.02 -17.80 -23.23
CA ALA A 507 -19.75 -16.57 -23.96
C ALA A 507 -21.02 -15.69 -24.00
N ALA A 508 -20.97 -14.51 -23.39
CA ALA A 508 -22.00 -13.49 -23.46
C ALA A 508 -21.45 -12.13 -23.05
N TYR A 509 -21.97 -11.05 -23.61
CA TYR A 509 -21.82 -9.71 -23.02
C TYR A 509 -22.76 -9.58 -21.83
N LYS A 510 -22.30 -9.01 -20.72
CA LYS A 510 -23.02 -9.00 -19.43
C LYS A 510 -23.21 -7.62 -18.78
N HIS A 511 -22.55 -6.58 -19.27
CA HIS A 511 -22.61 -5.25 -18.66
C HIS A 511 -23.86 -4.49 -19.14
N VAL A 512 -24.83 -4.30 -18.23
CA VAL A 512 -26.13 -3.66 -18.54
C VAL A 512 -25.93 -2.30 -19.18
N ASN A 513 -25.19 -1.40 -18.51
CA ASN A 513 -24.98 -0.02 -18.96
C ASN A 513 -24.35 0.10 -20.36
N ILE A 514 -23.48 -0.85 -20.70
CA ILE A 514 -22.83 -0.88 -22.03
C ILE A 514 -23.84 -1.35 -23.06
N LEU A 515 -24.62 -2.40 -22.75
CA LEU A 515 -25.53 -3.00 -23.71
C LEU A 515 -26.75 -2.11 -23.97
N GLU A 516 -27.19 -1.29 -23.03
CA GLU A 516 -28.26 -0.30 -23.27
C GLU A 516 -27.95 0.68 -24.42
N LYS A 517 -26.66 0.89 -24.70
CA LYS A 517 -26.17 1.72 -25.80
C LYS A 517 -25.66 0.91 -27.01
N ASN A 518 -25.73 -0.44 -26.97
CA ASN A 518 -25.11 -1.32 -27.96
C ASN A 518 -25.98 -2.53 -28.27
N ILE A 519 -27.21 -2.33 -28.67
CA ILE A 519 -28.21 -3.39 -28.92
C ILE A 519 -27.75 -4.39 -29.99
N PHE A 520 -27.13 -3.91 -31.08
CA PHE A 520 -26.62 -4.78 -32.16
C PHE A 520 -25.55 -5.75 -31.64
N SER A 521 -24.66 -5.27 -30.79
CA SER A 521 -23.64 -6.11 -30.17
C SER A 521 -24.27 -7.19 -29.27
N ALA A 522 -25.33 -6.83 -28.52
CA ALA A 522 -26.06 -7.78 -27.71
C ALA A 522 -26.74 -8.85 -28.55
N VAL A 523 -27.40 -8.48 -29.65
CA VAL A 523 -28.08 -9.39 -30.58
C VAL A 523 -27.07 -10.32 -31.24
N LYS A 524 -26.00 -9.79 -31.83
CA LYS A 524 -24.96 -10.58 -32.50
C LYS A 524 -24.31 -11.59 -31.55
N ASN A 525 -23.87 -11.13 -30.38
CA ASN A 525 -23.07 -11.97 -29.49
C ASN A 525 -23.90 -12.90 -28.61
N ASN A 526 -25.08 -12.44 -28.10
CA ASN A 526 -25.85 -13.23 -27.15
C ASN A 526 -26.96 -14.05 -27.81
N ILE A 527 -27.49 -13.61 -28.99
CA ILE A 527 -28.61 -14.23 -29.68
C ILE A 527 -28.13 -15.07 -30.86
N PHE A 528 -27.49 -14.46 -31.87
CA PHE A 528 -27.07 -15.17 -33.08
C PHE A 528 -26.03 -16.24 -32.78
N ALA A 529 -25.04 -15.97 -31.92
CA ALA A 529 -24.08 -16.98 -31.51
C ALA A 529 -24.75 -18.16 -30.80
N THR A 530 -25.77 -17.91 -29.95
CA THR A 530 -26.53 -18.99 -29.29
C THR A 530 -27.30 -19.81 -30.32
N TYR A 531 -27.97 -19.15 -31.28
CA TYR A 531 -28.68 -19.86 -32.36
C TYR A 531 -27.77 -20.75 -33.16
N ASN A 532 -26.60 -20.25 -33.56
CA ASN A 532 -25.59 -20.98 -34.30
C ASN A 532 -25.07 -22.19 -33.53
N LEU A 533 -24.80 -22.02 -32.23
CA LEU A 533 -24.36 -23.13 -31.39
C LEU A 533 -25.44 -24.19 -31.20
N CYS A 534 -26.73 -23.81 -31.09
CA CYS A 534 -27.84 -24.75 -31.08
C CYS A 534 -27.93 -25.55 -32.36
N ASN A 535 -27.75 -24.91 -33.54
CA ASN A 535 -27.71 -25.59 -34.84
C ASN A 535 -26.53 -26.59 -34.91
N LEU A 536 -25.34 -26.20 -34.47
CA LEU A 536 -24.16 -27.09 -34.46
C LEU A 536 -24.36 -28.24 -33.45
N SER A 537 -24.93 -27.97 -32.28
CA SER A 537 -25.31 -28.98 -31.28
C SER A 537 -26.24 -30.04 -31.90
N LYS A 538 -27.28 -29.60 -32.65
CA LYS A 538 -28.18 -30.49 -33.38
C LYS A 538 -27.44 -31.27 -34.48
N LYS A 539 -26.65 -30.59 -35.32
CA LYS A 539 -25.91 -31.19 -36.46
C LYS A 539 -24.92 -32.26 -36.04
N TYR A 540 -24.21 -32.08 -34.92
CA TYR A 540 -23.17 -33.01 -34.44
C TYR A 540 -23.57 -33.82 -33.23
N PHE A 541 -24.82 -33.81 -32.86
CA PHE A 541 -25.33 -34.53 -31.71
C PHE A 541 -24.60 -34.24 -30.39
N CYS A 542 -24.21 -32.97 -30.16
CA CYS A 542 -23.59 -32.54 -28.92
C CYS A 542 -24.66 -32.14 -27.91
N GLU A 543 -24.51 -32.56 -26.64
CA GLU A 543 -25.28 -31.93 -25.56
C GLU A 543 -24.79 -30.48 -25.31
N MET A 544 -25.70 -29.59 -24.89
CA MET A 544 -25.33 -28.19 -24.65
C MET A 544 -25.88 -27.70 -23.31
N VAL A 545 -25.11 -26.84 -22.63
CA VAL A 545 -25.55 -26.09 -21.45
C VAL A 545 -25.39 -24.60 -21.75
N LEU A 546 -26.52 -23.89 -21.80
CA LEU A 546 -26.55 -22.42 -21.89
C LEU A 546 -26.49 -21.81 -20.50
N ILE A 547 -25.51 -20.94 -20.27
CA ILE A 547 -25.43 -20.15 -19.05
C ILE A 547 -26.30 -18.89 -19.21
N SER A 548 -27.34 -18.80 -18.40
CA SER A 548 -28.28 -17.69 -18.36
C SER A 548 -28.19 -16.91 -17.03
N THR A 549 -29.09 -16.01 -16.75
CA THR A 549 -29.05 -15.08 -15.63
C THR A 549 -30.46 -14.81 -15.06
N ASP A 550 -30.52 -14.38 -13.80
CA ASP A 550 -31.71 -13.83 -13.17
C ASP A 550 -32.37 -12.69 -13.97
N LYS A 551 -31.57 -11.92 -14.73
CA LYS A 551 -32.07 -10.80 -15.56
C LYS A 551 -32.88 -11.24 -16.75
N ALA A 552 -32.83 -12.54 -17.16
CA ALA A 552 -33.68 -13.14 -18.17
C ALA A 552 -35.09 -13.44 -17.65
N ALA A 553 -35.29 -13.59 -16.34
CA ALA A 553 -36.59 -13.64 -15.70
C ALA A 553 -37.16 -12.22 -15.63
N ASN A 554 -38.34 -11.94 -16.19
CA ASN A 554 -38.94 -10.62 -16.21
C ASN A 554 -37.98 -9.49 -16.68
N PRO A 555 -37.46 -9.57 -17.93
CA PRO A 555 -36.41 -8.66 -18.43
C PRO A 555 -36.85 -7.20 -18.51
N LYS A 556 -35.97 -6.28 -18.11
CA LYS A 556 -36.17 -4.81 -18.22
C LYS A 556 -35.02 -4.12 -18.96
N SER A 557 -33.94 -4.84 -19.28
CA SER A 557 -32.76 -4.34 -19.94
C SER A 557 -32.48 -5.09 -21.25
N ILE A 558 -31.68 -4.49 -22.13
CA ILE A 558 -31.23 -5.15 -23.39
C ILE A 558 -30.47 -6.46 -23.06
N LEU A 559 -29.65 -6.47 -22.01
CA LEU A 559 -29.07 -7.71 -21.51
C LEU A 559 -30.13 -8.76 -21.17
N GLY A 560 -31.13 -8.37 -20.36
CA GLY A 560 -32.23 -9.26 -19.96
C GLY A 560 -33.00 -9.79 -21.16
N TYR A 561 -33.37 -8.92 -22.12
CA TYR A 561 -34.02 -9.30 -23.37
C TYR A 561 -33.20 -10.28 -24.17
N SER A 562 -31.91 -9.97 -24.42
CA SER A 562 -31.03 -10.84 -25.23
C SER A 562 -30.85 -12.22 -24.60
N LYS A 563 -30.70 -12.31 -23.28
CA LYS A 563 -30.60 -13.61 -22.59
C LYS A 563 -31.92 -14.37 -22.58
N ARG A 564 -33.07 -13.70 -22.46
CA ARG A 564 -34.37 -14.34 -22.53
C ARG A 564 -34.65 -14.88 -23.93
N VAL A 565 -34.28 -14.16 -25.00
CA VAL A 565 -34.35 -14.66 -26.39
C VAL A 565 -33.43 -15.86 -26.58
N ALA A 566 -32.23 -15.84 -26.04
CA ALA A 566 -31.31 -16.99 -26.08
C ALA A 566 -31.92 -18.25 -25.39
N GLU A 567 -32.59 -18.09 -24.25
CA GLU A 567 -33.36 -19.17 -23.61
C GLU A 567 -34.47 -19.69 -24.53
N LYS A 568 -35.25 -18.81 -25.20
CA LYS A 568 -36.29 -19.18 -26.15
C LYS A 568 -35.77 -19.94 -27.35
N ILE A 569 -34.55 -19.59 -27.83
CA ILE A 569 -33.87 -20.35 -28.88
C ILE A 569 -33.60 -21.80 -28.38
N CYS A 570 -33.05 -21.96 -27.23
CA CYS A 570 -32.74 -23.29 -26.66
C CYS A 570 -34.05 -24.10 -26.42
N GLU A 571 -35.15 -23.47 -25.92
CA GLU A 571 -36.46 -24.09 -25.77
C GLU A 571 -36.99 -24.56 -27.12
N TYR A 572 -36.86 -23.75 -28.18
CA TYR A 572 -37.26 -24.11 -29.54
C TYR A 572 -36.49 -25.35 -30.05
N PHE A 573 -35.16 -25.34 -29.97
CA PHE A 573 -34.33 -26.49 -30.41
C PHE A 573 -34.61 -27.74 -29.62
N ASN A 574 -34.93 -27.67 -28.33
CA ASN A 574 -35.35 -28.83 -27.54
C ASN A 574 -36.68 -29.45 -27.98
N LYS A 575 -37.54 -28.68 -28.70
CA LYS A 575 -38.88 -29.11 -29.18
C LYS A 575 -38.89 -29.57 -30.63
N VAL A 576 -37.85 -29.24 -31.41
CA VAL A 576 -37.79 -29.62 -32.83
C VAL A 576 -37.69 -31.14 -32.94
N GLU A 577 -38.52 -31.71 -33.81
CA GLU A 577 -38.49 -33.13 -34.11
C GLU A 577 -37.09 -33.59 -34.51
N ASN A 578 -36.72 -34.81 -34.10
CA ASN A 578 -35.38 -35.37 -34.31
C ASN A 578 -34.19 -34.79 -33.53
N ASN A 579 -34.38 -33.84 -32.63
CA ASN A 579 -33.31 -33.48 -31.73
C ASN A 579 -33.19 -34.48 -30.59
N LYS A 580 -32.27 -35.43 -30.72
CA LYS A 580 -32.00 -36.44 -29.69
C LYS A 580 -31.22 -35.92 -28.48
N ASN A 581 -30.67 -34.67 -28.59
CA ASN A 581 -29.83 -34.08 -27.56
C ASN A 581 -30.57 -33.12 -26.66
N PHE A 582 -30.01 -32.92 -25.48
CA PHE A 582 -30.55 -32.00 -24.48
C PHE A 582 -29.76 -30.71 -24.51
N ILE A 583 -30.48 -29.57 -24.55
CA ILE A 583 -29.95 -28.24 -24.32
C ILE A 583 -30.45 -27.78 -22.96
N ASN A 584 -29.59 -27.80 -21.96
CA ASN A 584 -29.94 -27.38 -20.62
C ASN A 584 -29.75 -25.87 -20.49
N ILE A 585 -30.69 -25.17 -19.90
CA ILE A 585 -30.66 -23.72 -19.65
C ILE A 585 -30.49 -23.53 -18.13
N VAL A 586 -29.43 -22.83 -17.70
CA VAL A 586 -29.14 -22.64 -16.27
C VAL A 586 -29.14 -21.16 -15.92
N ARG A 587 -30.09 -20.77 -15.05
CA ARG A 587 -30.17 -19.42 -14.50
C ARG A 587 -29.57 -19.35 -13.10
N PHE A 588 -28.78 -18.31 -12.86
CA PHE A 588 -28.33 -17.91 -11.53
C PHE A 588 -28.12 -16.39 -11.48
N GLY A 589 -28.03 -15.86 -10.27
CA GLY A 589 -27.85 -14.42 -10.04
C GLY A 589 -26.40 -13.98 -10.10
N ASN A 590 -26.02 -13.01 -9.27
CA ASN A 590 -24.66 -12.49 -9.26
C ASN A 590 -23.70 -13.50 -8.67
N VAL A 591 -22.50 -13.53 -9.23
CA VAL A 591 -21.41 -14.37 -8.74
C VAL A 591 -20.38 -13.49 -8.05
N PHE A 592 -20.05 -13.81 -6.81
CA PHE A 592 -19.18 -13.03 -5.97
C PHE A 592 -17.77 -12.95 -6.59
N GLY A 593 -17.27 -11.73 -6.84
CA GLY A 593 -15.95 -11.49 -7.40
C GLY A 593 -15.82 -11.71 -8.91
N SER A 594 -16.93 -11.72 -9.66
CA SER A 594 -16.84 -11.72 -11.11
C SER A 594 -16.29 -10.39 -11.64
N SER A 595 -15.47 -10.45 -12.71
CA SER A 595 -14.83 -9.27 -13.31
C SER A 595 -15.84 -8.17 -13.63
N GLY A 596 -15.52 -6.91 -13.27
CA GLY A 596 -16.40 -5.74 -13.48
C GLY A 596 -17.71 -5.80 -12.69
N SER A 597 -17.74 -6.51 -11.55
CA SER A 597 -18.91 -6.54 -10.65
C SER A 597 -18.90 -5.36 -9.67
N ALA A 598 -20.06 -5.06 -9.06
CA ALA A 598 -20.14 -4.05 -8.01
C ALA A 598 -19.14 -4.30 -6.87
N ILE A 599 -18.82 -5.57 -6.58
CA ILE A 599 -17.87 -5.94 -5.52
C ILE A 599 -16.45 -5.50 -5.86
N THR A 600 -16.01 -5.69 -7.11
CA THR A 600 -14.67 -5.23 -7.55
C THR A 600 -14.57 -3.72 -7.45
N ASN A 601 -15.58 -3.00 -7.89
CA ASN A 601 -15.65 -1.54 -7.80
C ASN A 601 -15.65 -1.07 -6.33
N PHE A 602 -16.40 -1.76 -5.45
CA PHE A 602 -16.41 -1.43 -4.01
C PHE A 602 -15.03 -1.64 -3.39
N LEU A 603 -14.33 -2.73 -3.72
CA LEU A 603 -12.98 -2.98 -3.22
C LEU A 603 -11.98 -1.92 -3.71
N GLU A 604 -12.09 -1.48 -4.96
CA GLU A 604 -11.27 -0.38 -5.50
C GLU A 604 -11.54 0.93 -4.74
N GLN A 605 -12.81 1.31 -4.57
CA GLN A 605 -13.19 2.51 -3.82
C GLN A 605 -12.76 2.45 -2.35
N ILE A 606 -12.92 1.29 -1.69
CA ILE A 606 -12.42 1.04 -0.33
C ILE A 606 -10.91 1.20 -0.24
N ASN A 607 -10.17 0.67 -1.22
CA ASN A 607 -8.71 0.74 -1.25
C ASN A 607 -8.20 2.17 -1.43
N GLU A 608 -8.90 2.95 -2.24
CA GLU A 608 -8.59 4.36 -2.50
C GLU A 608 -9.12 5.30 -1.41
N ASN A 609 -9.75 4.76 -0.36
CA ASN A 609 -10.44 5.53 0.69
C ASN A 609 -11.50 6.50 0.14
N LYS A 610 -12.12 6.16 -1.00
CA LYS A 610 -13.22 6.91 -1.62
C LYS A 610 -14.57 6.45 -1.07
N PRO A 611 -15.60 7.32 -1.09
CA PRO A 611 -16.97 6.90 -0.80
C PRO A 611 -17.43 5.80 -1.77
N ILE A 612 -18.16 4.81 -1.25
CA ILE A 612 -18.73 3.73 -2.08
C ILE A 612 -19.95 4.24 -2.80
N ASN A 613 -20.00 4.12 -4.13
CA ASN A 613 -21.14 4.51 -4.95
C ASN A 613 -22.18 3.40 -4.98
N LEU A 614 -23.34 3.64 -4.37
CA LEU A 614 -24.49 2.76 -4.33
C LEU A 614 -25.57 3.29 -5.26
N THR A 615 -26.23 2.40 -6.01
CA THR A 615 -27.34 2.80 -6.87
C THR A 615 -28.62 3.09 -6.07
N ASP A 616 -28.90 2.32 -5.03
CA ASP A 616 -29.95 2.56 -4.04
C ASP A 616 -29.64 1.76 -2.76
N VAL A 617 -29.88 2.33 -1.61
CA VAL A 617 -29.63 1.68 -0.29
C VAL A 617 -30.54 0.46 -0.05
N ARG A 618 -31.69 0.39 -0.74
CA ARG A 618 -32.68 -0.71 -0.65
C ARG A 618 -32.38 -1.83 -1.65
N ALA A 619 -31.43 -1.64 -2.59
CA ALA A 619 -31.15 -2.58 -3.66
C ALA A 619 -30.74 -3.94 -3.10
N THR A 620 -31.33 -5.01 -3.63
CA THR A 620 -30.98 -6.38 -3.25
C THR A 620 -30.58 -7.22 -4.46
N ARG A 621 -29.58 -8.10 -4.27
CA ARG A 621 -29.12 -9.03 -5.31
C ARG A 621 -28.91 -10.41 -4.71
N TYR A 622 -29.11 -11.42 -5.54
CA TYR A 622 -28.71 -12.78 -5.20
C TYR A 622 -27.25 -13.00 -5.47
N PHE A 623 -26.54 -13.64 -4.55
CA PHE A 623 -25.12 -13.96 -4.69
C PHE A 623 -24.82 -15.43 -4.41
N MET A 624 -23.85 -15.97 -5.15
CA MET A 624 -23.22 -17.25 -4.86
C MET A 624 -21.72 -17.18 -5.19
N THR A 625 -20.96 -18.18 -4.75
CA THR A 625 -19.53 -18.26 -5.08
C THR A 625 -19.35 -18.74 -6.53
N ILE A 626 -18.22 -18.36 -7.16
CA ILE A 626 -17.87 -18.81 -8.52
C ILE A 626 -17.76 -20.34 -8.55
N LEU A 627 -17.09 -20.92 -7.56
CA LEU A 627 -16.88 -22.35 -7.44
C LEU A 627 -18.20 -23.12 -7.37
N GLU A 628 -19.13 -22.63 -6.55
CA GLU A 628 -20.47 -23.19 -6.37
C GLU A 628 -21.28 -23.11 -7.65
N ALA A 629 -21.38 -21.93 -8.27
CA ALA A 629 -22.13 -21.71 -9.50
C ALA A 629 -21.68 -22.68 -10.61
N CYS A 630 -20.39 -22.75 -10.84
CA CYS A 630 -19.81 -23.60 -11.90
C CYS A 630 -20.03 -25.10 -11.61
N HIS A 631 -19.88 -25.51 -10.34
CA HIS A 631 -20.12 -26.91 -9.99
C HIS A 631 -21.56 -27.34 -10.22
N LEU A 632 -22.52 -26.51 -9.83
CA LEU A 632 -23.95 -26.76 -10.05
C LEU A 632 -24.31 -26.73 -11.54
N VAL A 633 -23.70 -25.83 -12.33
CA VAL A 633 -23.85 -25.81 -13.79
C VAL A 633 -23.36 -27.15 -14.38
N LEU A 634 -22.20 -27.66 -13.97
CA LEU A 634 -21.70 -28.94 -14.45
C LEU A 634 -22.62 -30.12 -14.06
N GLN A 635 -23.22 -30.08 -12.87
CA GLN A 635 -24.15 -31.11 -12.43
C GLN A 635 -25.43 -31.19 -13.28
N THR A 636 -25.90 -30.09 -13.87
CA THR A 636 -27.10 -30.09 -14.70
C THR A 636 -27.02 -31.01 -15.89
N ILE A 637 -25.81 -31.37 -16.36
CA ILE A 637 -25.64 -32.31 -17.49
C ILE A 637 -26.13 -33.72 -17.18
N GLU A 638 -26.18 -34.12 -15.92
CA GLU A 638 -26.70 -35.44 -15.50
C GLU A 638 -28.23 -35.47 -15.54
N ILE A 639 -28.89 -34.31 -15.59
CA ILE A 639 -30.33 -34.22 -15.53
C ILE A 639 -30.90 -34.13 -16.96
N LYS A 640 -31.69 -35.13 -17.33
CA LYS A 640 -32.29 -35.22 -18.67
C LYS A 640 -33.70 -34.62 -18.64
N THR A 641 -33.85 -33.36 -19.04
CA THR A 641 -35.16 -32.74 -19.27
C THR A 641 -35.09 -31.82 -20.48
N LYS A 642 -36.14 -31.85 -21.33
CA LYS A 642 -36.24 -30.99 -22.51
C LYS A 642 -37.17 -29.75 -22.30
N LYS A 643 -37.79 -29.63 -21.14
CA LYS A 643 -38.89 -28.68 -20.94
C LYS A 643 -38.59 -27.61 -19.92
N ASP A 644 -37.54 -27.77 -19.13
CA ASP A 644 -37.33 -26.99 -17.94
C ASP A 644 -36.08 -26.13 -18.00
N ILE A 645 -36.15 -24.98 -17.35
CA ILE A 645 -35.01 -24.14 -17.06
C ILE A 645 -34.50 -24.51 -15.67
N PHE A 646 -33.22 -24.74 -15.52
CA PHE A 646 -32.59 -24.95 -14.22
C PHE A 646 -32.33 -23.62 -13.55
N VAL A 647 -32.70 -23.51 -12.29
CA VAL A 647 -32.40 -22.37 -11.43
C VAL A 647 -31.59 -22.87 -10.24
N LEU A 648 -30.42 -22.29 -10.05
CA LEU A 648 -29.57 -22.62 -8.90
C LEU A 648 -30.15 -21.99 -7.64
N ASN A 649 -30.02 -22.70 -6.51
CA ASN A 649 -30.49 -22.20 -5.22
C ASN A 649 -29.60 -21.06 -4.72
N MET A 650 -30.05 -19.84 -4.92
CA MET A 650 -29.31 -18.62 -4.57
C MET A 650 -29.44 -18.21 -3.08
N GLY A 651 -30.25 -18.94 -2.30
CA GLY A 651 -30.58 -18.55 -0.93
C GLY A 651 -31.42 -17.25 -0.87
N LYS A 652 -31.20 -16.45 0.18
CA LYS A 652 -31.87 -15.16 0.34
C LYS A 652 -31.10 -14.06 -0.40
N PRO A 653 -31.77 -13.05 -0.97
CA PRO A 653 -31.10 -11.91 -1.57
C PRO A 653 -30.40 -11.08 -0.50
N LEU A 654 -29.24 -10.55 -0.81
CA LEU A 654 -28.43 -9.69 0.07
C LEU A 654 -28.67 -8.21 -0.28
N ASN A 655 -28.77 -7.38 0.74
CA ASN A 655 -28.76 -5.93 0.58
C ASN A 655 -27.35 -5.45 0.17
N ILE A 656 -27.27 -4.58 -0.84
CA ILE A 656 -25.99 -4.12 -1.40
C ILE A 656 -25.23 -3.22 -0.42
N LEU A 657 -25.92 -2.39 0.36
CA LEU A 657 -25.30 -1.57 1.41
C LEU A 657 -24.69 -2.44 2.50
N ASP A 658 -25.37 -3.51 2.93
CA ASP A 658 -24.82 -4.42 3.96
C ASP A 658 -23.62 -5.19 3.44
N LEU A 659 -23.64 -5.56 2.16
CA LEU A 659 -22.49 -6.15 1.49
C LEU A 659 -21.29 -5.19 1.49
N ALA A 660 -21.51 -3.93 1.12
CA ALA A 660 -20.47 -2.89 1.15
C ALA A 660 -19.92 -2.67 2.57
N LYS A 661 -20.80 -2.61 3.60
CA LYS A 661 -20.39 -2.52 5.01
C LYS A 661 -19.53 -3.73 5.45
N ASN A 662 -19.88 -4.93 5.02
CA ASN A 662 -19.10 -6.14 5.35
C ASN A 662 -17.70 -6.12 4.72
N LEU A 663 -17.58 -5.67 3.46
CA LEU A 663 -16.28 -5.46 2.81
C LEU A 663 -15.47 -4.37 3.51
N ALA A 664 -16.10 -3.25 3.84
CA ALA A 664 -15.48 -2.16 4.58
C ALA A 664 -14.96 -2.59 5.97
N ARG A 665 -15.69 -3.48 6.68
CA ARG A 665 -15.23 -4.06 7.95
C ARG A 665 -13.92 -4.85 7.81
N ILE A 666 -13.67 -5.47 6.67
CA ILE A 666 -12.39 -6.13 6.40
C ILE A 666 -11.28 -5.08 6.32
N LYS A 667 -11.51 -3.98 5.59
CA LYS A 667 -10.55 -2.86 5.52
C LYS A 667 -10.29 -2.25 6.90
N SER A 668 -11.33 -2.04 7.71
CA SER A 668 -11.19 -1.49 9.07
C SER A 668 -10.39 -2.39 10.01
N ARG A 669 -10.33 -3.71 9.76
CA ARG A 669 -9.44 -4.63 10.50
C ARG A 669 -7.98 -4.46 10.12
N ILE A 670 -7.72 -4.10 8.86
CA ILE A 670 -6.37 -3.88 8.31
C ILE A 670 -5.91 -2.46 8.64
N ASN A 671 -6.78 -1.47 8.41
CA ASN A 671 -6.52 -0.05 8.69
C ASN A 671 -7.58 0.49 9.67
N PRO A 672 -7.27 0.60 10.97
CA PRO A 672 -8.21 1.08 12.00
C PRO A 672 -8.72 2.51 11.78
N ASN A 673 -8.01 3.31 11.00
CA ASN A 673 -8.40 4.70 10.70
C ASN A 673 -9.34 4.82 9.49
N TYR A 674 -9.62 3.71 8.80
CA TYR A 674 -10.56 3.70 7.69
C TYR A 674 -11.99 3.96 8.18
N LYS A 675 -12.65 4.97 7.59
CA LYS A 675 -14.06 5.31 7.85
C LYS A 675 -14.88 4.94 6.62
N PHE A 676 -15.92 4.14 6.83
CA PHE A 676 -16.87 3.78 5.79
C PHE A 676 -17.76 4.99 5.43
N THR A 677 -17.75 5.39 4.17
CA THR A 677 -18.63 6.40 3.61
C THR A 677 -19.24 5.91 2.29
N TYR A 678 -20.41 6.40 1.91
CA TYR A 678 -21.06 6.05 0.66
C TYR A 678 -21.85 7.21 0.07
N ASN A 679 -22.03 7.19 -1.26
CA ASN A 679 -22.89 8.09 -2.03
C ASN A 679 -24.01 7.28 -2.68
N VAL A 680 -25.20 7.85 -2.82
CA VAL A 680 -26.30 7.26 -3.58
C VAL A 680 -26.36 7.95 -4.94
N ILE A 681 -26.12 7.16 -6.02
CA ILE A 681 -26.02 7.68 -7.39
C ILE A 681 -27.26 7.47 -8.25
N GLY A 682 -28.30 6.81 -7.71
CA GLY A 682 -29.52 6.46 -8.43
C GLY A 682 -29.41 5.17 -9.25
N LEU A 683 -30.55 4.52 -9.50
CA LEU A 683 -30.65 3.33 -10.36
C LEU A 683 -30.29 3.70 -11.80
N GLN A 684 -29.44 2.90 -12.42
CA GLN A 684 -29.02 3.08 -13.80
C GLN A 684 -30.10 2.56 -14.78
N PRO A 685 -30.13 3.03 -16.04
CA PRO A 685 -31.06 2.52 -17.06
C PRO A 685 -30.95 0.99 -17.18
N GLY A 686 -32.12 0.31 -17.16
CA GLY A 686 -32.21 -1.15 -17.22
C GLY A 686 -31.92 -1.88 -15.90
N GLU A 687 -31.57 -1.17 -14.83
CA GLU A 687 -31.35 -1.76 -13.52
C GLU A 687 -32.64 -1.90 -12.72
N LYS A 688 -32.75 -2.97 -11.92
CA LYS A 688 -33.91 -3.20 -11.02
C LYS A 688 -33.50 -2.95 -9.56
N LEU A 689 -34.43 -2.49 -8.75
CA LEU A 689 -34.24 -2.40 -7.30
C LEU A 689 -34.02 -3.80 -6.68
N HIS A 690 -34.88 -4.76 -7.06
CA HIS A 690 -34.82 -6.15 -6.64
C HIS A 690 -34.82 -7.06 -7.86
N GLU A 691 -33.89 -8.02 -7.90
CA GLU A 691 -33.85 -9.04 -8.96
C GLU A 691 -34.74 -10.23 -8.60
N THR A 692 -35.35 -10.84 -9.62
CA THR A 692 -36.17 -12.03 -9.51
C THR A 692 -35.60 -13.15 -10.37
N ILE A 693 -35.58 -14.37 -9.86
CA ILE A 693 -34.99 -15.53 -10.59
C ILE A 693 -36.07 -16.19 -11.48
N VAL A 694 -37.33 -16.03 -11.14
CA VAL A 694 -38.49 -16.65 -11.78
C VAL A 694 -39.47 -15.57 -12.20
N ASP A 695 -40.04 -15.67 -13.39
CA ASP A 695 -41.04 -14.77 -13.93
C ASP A 695 -42.44 -15.08 -13.29
N LYS A 696 -43.36 -14.12 -13.33
CA LYS A 696 -44.76 -14.27 -12.86
C LYS A 696 -45.50 -15.43 -13.55
N MET A 697 -45.17 -15.73 -14.80
CA MET A 697 -45.74 -16.83 -15.59
C MET A 697 -44.92 -18.15 -15.47
N GLU A 698 -44.02 -18.23 -14.55
CA GLU A 698 -43.18 -19.40 -14.30
C GLU A 698 -43.41 -19.89 -12.87
N PHE A 699 -43.35 -21.19 -12.65
CA PHE A 699 -43.39 -21.79 -11.33
C PHE A 699 -42.16 -22.68 -11.11
N LYS A 700 -41.69 -22.68 -9.87
CA LYS A 700 -40.46 -23.34 -9.43
C LYS A 700 -40.83 -24.65 -8.72
N LYS A 701 -40.23 -25.76 -9.22
CA LYS A 701 -40.32 -27.09 -8.59
C LYS A 701 -38.94 -27.47 -8.08
N ARG A 702 -38.84 -27.94 -6.84
CA ARG A 702 -37.58 -28.40 -6.27
C ARG A 702 -37.17 -29.71 -6.92
N PHE A 703 -35.97 -29.78 -7.47
CA PHE A 703 -35.34 -31.03 -7.94
C PHE A 703 -34.49 -31.66 -6.83
N ASN A 704 -33.63 -30.86 -6.23
CA ASN A 704 -32.85 -31.21 -5.05
C ASN A 704 -32.63 -29.97 -4.17
N ASN A 705 -31.76 -30.04 -3.17
CA ASN A 705 -31.50 -28.90 -2.27
C ASN A 705 -30.80 -27.71 -2.98
N GLU A 706 -30.13 -27.96 -4.10
CA GLU A 706 -29.24 -27.03 -4.77
C GLU A 706 -29.80 -26.54 -6.12
N ILE A 707 -30.72 -27.28 -6.75
CA ILE A 707 -31.24 -27.00 -8.08
C ILE A 707 -32.78 -27.08 -8.08
N PHE A 708 -33.40 -26.13 -8.71
CA PHE A 708 -34.84 -26.07 -8.99
C PHE A 708 -35.09 -26.17 -10.50
N LEU A 709 -36.20 -26.77 -10.88
CA LEU A 709 -36.74 -26.78 -12.23
C LEU A 709 -37.80 -25.66 -12.35
N VAL A 710 -37.75 -24.91 -13.42
CA VAL A 710 -38.73 -23.86 -13.71
C VAL A 710 -39.51 -24.21 -14.96
N HIS A 711 -40.81 -24.33 -14.77
CA HIS A 711 -41.78 -24.59 -15.81
C HIS A 711 -42.52 -23.30 -16.21
N SER A 712 -42.67 -23.07 -17.50
CA SER A 712 -43.42 -21.92 -18.02
C SER A 712 -44.88 -22.28 -18.28
N LYS A 713 -45.83 -21.45 -17.80
CA LYS A 713 -47.25 -21.52 -18.12
C LYS A 713 -47.60 -20.89 -19.47
N ARG A 714 -46.64 -20.25 -20.14
CA ARG A 714 -46.86 -19.60 -21.43
C ARG A 714 -47.21 -20.62 -22.50
N LYS A 715 -48.21 -20.28 -23.35
CA LYS A 715 -48.58 -21.11 -24.51
C LYS A 715 -47.40 -21.30 -25.45
N LYS A 716 -47.29 -22.46 -26.04
CA LYS A 716 -46.25 -22.76 -27.04
C LYS A 716 -46.43 -21.86 -28.25
N ASN A 717 -45.37 -21.17 -28.67
CA ASN A 717 -45.47 -20.30 -29.84
C ASN A 717 -45.04 -21.07 -31.12
N ALA A 718 -46.00 -21.34 -31.99
CA ALA A 718 -45.75 -21.93 -33.30
C ALA A 718 -44.94 -20.98 -34.21
N ASN A 719 -44.93 -19.69 -33.94
CA ASN A 719 -44.36 -18.66 -34.81
C ASN A 719 -42.97 -18.18 -34.39
N PHE A 720 -42.23 -18.89 -33.48
CA PHE A 720 -40.91 -18.44 -33.01
C PHE A 720 -39.94 -18.15 -34.18
N ILE A 721 -39.90 -19.02 -35.19
CA ILE A 721 -39.01 -18.86 -36.36
C ILE A 721 -39.32 -17.56 -37.12
N LYS A 722 -40.61 -17.24 -37.33
CA LYS A 722 -41.02 -15.98 -38.00
C LYS A 722 -40.49 -14.76 -37.24
N TYR A 723 -40.65 -14.73 -35.91
CA TYR A 723 -40.14 -13.63 -35.07
C TYR A 723 -38.62 -13.55 -35.10
N TYR A 724 -37.93 -14.69 -35.09
CA TYR A 724 -36.48 -14.73 -35.20
C TYR A 724 -36.01 -14.24 -36.59
N GLN A 725 -36.63 -14.64 -37.68
CA GLN A 725 -36.35 -14.13 -39.04
C GLN A 725 -36.58 -12.61 -39.13
N ASN A 726 -37.65 -12.09 -38.57
CA ASN A 726 -37.89 -10.65 -38.50
C ASN A 726 -36.79 -9.93 -37.66
N LEU A 727 -36.28 -10.56 -36.60
CA LEU A 727 -35.14 -10.03 -35.82
C LEU A 727 -33.91 -9.94 -36.70
N CYS A 728 -33.59 -10.97 -37.51
CA CYS A 728 -32.46 -10.95 -38.44
C CYS A 728 -32.59 -9.83 -39.46
N ILE A 729 -33.77 -9.69 -40.12
CA ILE A 729 -34.03 -8.66 -41.12
C ILE A 729 -33.83 -7.25 -40.52
N ASN A 730 -34.33 -6.99 -39.32
CA ASN A 730 -34.20 -5.69 -38.66
C ASN A 730 -32.77 -5.43 -38.15
N TYR A 731 -32.02 -6.47 -37.81
CA TYR A 731 -30.60 -6.38 -37.53
C TYR A 731 -29.82 -5.91 -38.78
N ASP A 732 -30.05 -6.52 -39.94
CA ASP A 732 -29.41 -6.18 -41.20
C ASP A 732 -29.77 -4.76 -41.69
N LYS A 733 -31.00 -4.33 -41.44
CA LYS A 733 -31.48 -2.95 -41.71
C LYS A 733 -30.97 -1.89 -40.73
N GLN A 734 -30.22 -2.28 -39.70
CA GLN A 734 -29.68 -1.42 -38.66
C GLN A 734 -30.73 -0.53 -37.95
N ASN A 735 -31.96 -1.03 -37.76
CA ASN A 735 -33.03 -0.31 -37.10
C ASN A 735 -33.14 -0.67 -35.62
N GLU A 736 -32.60 0.17 -34.75
CA GLU A 736 -32.54 -0.07 -33.29
C GLU A 736 -33.93 -0.19 -32.66
N ASN A 737 -34.87 0.72 -33.02
CA ASN A 737 -36.17 0.77 -32.42
C ASN A 737 -37.01 -0.48 -32.76
N GLU A 738 -36.99 -0.88 -34.01
CA GLU A 738 -37.69 -2.08 -34.46
C GLU A 738 -37.04 -3.34 -33.91
N LEU A 739 -35.70 -3.36 -33.81
CA LEU A 739 -34.92 -4.45 -33.20
C LEU A 739 -35.35 -4.65 -31.73
N LEU A 740 -35.42 -3.57 -30.95
CA LEU A 740 -35.90 -3.60 -29.57
C LEU A 740 -37.37 -4.09 -29.46
N LYS A 741 -38.22 -3.64 -30.37
CA LYS A 741 -39.61 -4.09 -30.44
C LYS A 741 -39.70 -5.59 -30.73
N GLN A 742 -38.88 -6.11 -31.66
CA GLN A 742 -38.82 -7.54 -31.96
C GLN A 742 -38.30 -8.37 -30.76
N LEU A 743 -37.29 -7.90 -30.06
CA LEU A 743 -36.83 -8.55 -28.82
C LEU A 743 -37.97 -8.67 -27.78
N LYS A 744 -38.71 -7.59 -27.58
CA LYS A 744 -39.86 -7.57 -26.66
C LYS A 744 -40.99 -8.50 -27.14
N ASN A 745 -41.23 -8.60 -28.42
CA ASN A 745 -42.25 -9.49 -28.99
C ASN A 745 -41.91 -10.96 -28.82
N ILE A 746 -40.67 -11.36 -29.12
CA ILE A 746 -40.20 -12.75 -28.95
C ILE A 746 -40.39 -13.23 -27.53
N ILE A 747 -40.20 -12.40 -26.52
CA ILE A 747 -40.30 -12.81 -25.12
C ILE A 747 -41.72 -12.85 -24.57
N LYS A 748 -42.68 -12.10 -25.19
CA LYS A 748 -44.07 -12.12 -24.77
C LYS A 748 -44.72 -13.50 -24.99
N TYR A 749 -44.24 -14.21 -25.96
CA TYR A 749 -44.69 -15.53 -26.33
C TYR A 749 -43.68 -16.60 -25.87
#